data_50f6234ba2dc667e6a804147baa01dd3
#
_entry.id   50f6234ba2dc667e6a804147baa01dd3
#
_cell.length_a   1.000
_cell.length_b   1.000
_cell.length_c   1.000
_cell.angle_alpha   90.00
_cell.angle_beta   90.00
_cell.angle_gamma   90.00
#
_symmetry.space_group_name_H-M   'P 1'
#
loop_
_entity.id
_entity.type
_entity.pdbx_description
1 polymer ?
#
loop_
_entity_poly.entity_id
_entity_poly.type
_entity_poly.pdbx_seq_one_letter_code
_entity_poly.pdbx_strand_id
1 'polypeptide(L)'
;VYALVDAGIADKNMACVERYIPVLLSYDPYNEERFSAILELMMSQGFTTLGKQLYHQLKCIYTDDLEESVPDCLREAMHLPNTPKQEAVDFVEHSLLKGRDKEAGEVQKYLHYFEYTPKALRIVGDTGSGKTSLVNYIKDKVHPMRCILESQCYEEEQGLLLHAWIPVIRKVLEEIELQGLEGIELRRIYEIFPQLDRRMARDLGFLEVKEALPFDVVYQAVSTLLLQVSEEIPLTLIFEDIQWMDSLSFSLLSLLLLHHSSKRLMMIVTDVENIQSMPLRTLQSLEKQKALACIALLPLSEEDMKTWILQREPTLQDSEIVKQLVEVSRGNLLVLTESLQLWKEYGSIYGLTKDMELLYSKKCDTLSEQERKLVDFISLSYNEAPLGILEQYMGLDKLRLLALLEGVEGKGFIDYRTQSGEVQYFLRQYKCKEYLREQLAIDRRQILHAYLGEAWEKRLTHSKEDMIRYKQLEFHFREAGQYQKAVMYKLKAFMHYLNFNKDASPELGVGELSSVYAGYFMGEATGKALQEIEDDLAYVYKLYGEAPEVRSLELPYLYGAGKYHMSVGDHERGVRYFQELLDESTVQDASNYKLKAYKELIYYHLQMRHILEIHQYTTKALALAEQYHFKKEIGIILRLKALAFIMEGQPTQAIPLLEESIRLFSVTQTVARRYAINIAAAYNYLGDIERSRVNLEGALAMYEKALTYCDKEELYSSWIVFATNAGMTAFALQRYELASEYFHKSYELCLQYTISRRRPTIEAYLAILAQQQKQTAEALGYLESARTHAMATTHNQEVGRLHWVIAFLKATYSNEDIERVFPESLDTYGTIALQQLKGYGDVWERTYLEQLLQA
;
A
#
# COMPACT_ATOMS: atom_id res chain seq x y z
N VAL A 1 44.05 4.46 8.81
CA VAL A 1 43.09 4.48 7.71
C VAL A 1 43.83 4.39 6.38
N TYR A 2 44.78 5.30 6.06
CA TYR A 2 45.51 5.31 4.79
C TYR A 2 46.15 3.95 4.44
N ALA A 3 46.91 3.36 5.35
CA ALA A 3 47.55 2.06 5.13
C ALA A 3 46.54 0.91 4.86
N LEU A 4 45.35 0.98 5.43
CA LEU A 4 44.32 0.02 5.21
C LEU A 4 43.62 0.21 3.88
N VAL A 5 43.42 1.45 3.46
CA VAL A 5 42.89 1.78 2.12
C VAL A 5 43.89 1.42 1.04
N ASP A 6 45.13 1.79 1.22
CA ASP A 6 46.21 1.50 0.25
C ASP A 6 46.43 -0.04 0.10
N ALA A 7 46.33 -0.79 1.21
CA ALA A 7 46.35 -2.25 1.18
C ALA A 7 45.10 -2.82 0.48
N GLY A 8 43.93 -2.27 0.77
CA GLY A 8 42.69 -2.67 0.12
C GLY A 8 42.70 -2.40 -1.40
N ILE A 9 43.28 -1.30 -1.85
CA ILE A 9 43.47 -0.97 -3.29
C ILE A 9 44.46 -1.94 -3.92
N ALA A 10 45.58 -2.21 -3.26
CA ALA A 10 46.61 -3.14 -3.75
C ALA A 10 46.07 -4.58 -3.89
N ASP A 11 45.28 -5.04 -2.91
CA ASP A 11 44.69 -6.37 -2.88
C ASP A 11 43.37 -6.47 -3.71
N LYS A 12 42.95 -5.36 -4.33
CA LYS A 12 41.66 -5.25 -5.05
C LYS A 12 40.44 -5.67 -4.21
N ASN A 13 40.50 -5.41 -2.91
CA ASN A 13 39.44 -5.77 -1.97
C ASN A 13 38.50 -4.57 -1.74
N MET A 14 37.44 -4.50 -2.55
CA MET A 14 36.49 -3.41 -2.53
C MET A 14 35.78 -3.27 -1.17
N ALA A 15 35.39 -4.35 -0.50
CA ALA A 15 34.72 -4.34 0.79
C ALA A 15 35.58 -3.69 1.90
N CYS A 16 36.93 -3.85 1.81
CA CYS A 16 37.87 -3.17 2.70
C CYS A 16 37.91 -1.66 2.42
N VAL A 17 37.98 -1.28 1.17
CA VAL A 17 38.09 0.12 0.72
C VAL A 17 36.81 0.90 1.05
N GLU A 18 35.67 0.36 0.71
CA GLU A 18 34.35 0.98 0.91
C GLU A 18 34.09 1.36 2.37
N ARG A 19 34.48 0.50 3.30
CA ARG A 19 34.34 0.75 4.74
C ARG A 19 35.04 2.04 5.22
N TYR A 20 36.09 2.48 4.54
CA TYR A 20 36.90 3.63 4.95
C TYR A 20 36.68 4.89 4.11
N ILE A 21 35.91 4.81 3.02
CA ILE A 21 35.58 5.98 2.19
C ILE A 21 34.94 7.11 3.01
N PRO A 22 33.92 6.87 3.87
CA PRO A 22 33.32 7.95 4.66
C PRO A 22 34.34 8.65 5.59
N VAL A 23 35.29 7.87 6.11
CA VAL A 23 36.36 8.41 6.99
C VAL A 23 37.32 9.24 6.16
N LEU A 24 37.68 8.82 4.95
CA LEU A 24 38.54 9.60 4.06
C LEU A 24 37.89 10.92 3.65
N LEU A 25 36.61 10.88 3.25
CA LEU A 25 35.84 12.07 2.89
C LEU A 25 35.73 13.08 4.04
N SER A 26 35.71 12.62 5.31
CA SER A 26 35.60 13.51 6.46
C SER A 26 36.93 14.10 6.93
N TYR A 27 38.08 13.42 6.70
CA TYR A 27 39.36 13.82 7.19
C TYR A 27 40.36 14.36 6.14
N ASP A 28 40.22 13.88 4.89
CA ASP A 28 41.13 14.25 3.82
C ASP A 28 40.43 14.15 2.46
N PRO A 29 39.38 14.98 2.25
CA PRO A 29 38.55 14.91 1.04
C PRO A 29 39.28 15.34 -0.24
N TYR A 30 40.45 16.00 -0.11
CA TYR A 30 41.23 16.53 -1.21
C TYR A 30 42.39 15.63 -1.64
N ASN A 31 42.38 14.36 -1.22
CA ASN A 31 43.45 13.40 -1.59
C ASN A 31 43.20 12.81 -2.97
N GLU A 32 43.58 13.55 -4.00
CA GLU A 32 43.31 13.22 -5.40
C GLU A 32 43.84 11.84 -5.81
N GLU A 33 45.06 11.49 -5.41
CA GLU A 33 45.71 10.24 -5.77
C GLU A 33 44.92 9.03 -5.25
N ARG A 34 44.45 9.07 -3.98
CA ARG A 34 43.73 7.96 -3.40
C ARG A 34 42.31 7.84 -3.96
N PHE A 35 41.61 8.96 -4.07
CA PHE A 35 40.29 8.93 -4.65
C PHE A 35 40.28 8.53 -6.14
N SER A 36 41.29 8.91 -6.92
CA SER A 36 41.50 8.44 -8.27
C SER A 36 41.70 6.90 -8.32
N ALA A 37 42.57 6.36 -7.47
CA ALA A 37 42.80 4.92 -7.39
C ALA A 37 41.58 4.14 -6.89
N ILE A 38 40.78 4.71 -5.97
CA ILE A 38 39.52 4.12 -5.52
C ILE A 38 38.50 4.10 -6.65
N LEU A 39 38.34 5.20 -7.38
CA LEU A 39 37.43 5.28 -8.53
C LEU A 39 37.82 4.29 -9.65
N GLU A 40 39.09 4.19 -9.99
CA GLU A 40 39.60 3.22 -10.94
C GLU A 40 39.32 1.78 -10.50
N LEU A 41 39.54 1.48 -9.23
CA LEU A 41 39.20 0.16 -8.65
C LEU A 41 37.71 -0.14 -8.78
N MET A 42 36.84 0.81 -8.40
CA MET A 42 35.38 0.68 -8.52
C MET A 42 34.95 0.42 -9.96
N MET A 43 35.45 1.22 -10.90
CA MET A 43 35.12 1.08 -12.32
C MET A 43 35.59 -0.23 -12.90
N SER A 44 36.82 -0.67 -12.55
CA SER A 44 37.41 -1.92 -13.05
C SER A 44 36.72 -3.19 -12.53
N GLN A 45 36.10 -3.13 -11.34
CA GLN A 45 35.35 -4.23 -10.75
C GLN A 45 33.83 -4.19 -11.04
N GLY A 46 33.36 -3.21 -11.82
CA GLY A 46 31.95 -3.10 -12.20
C GLY A 46 31.06 -2.37 -11.20
N PHE A 47 31.60 -1.78 -10.12
CA PHE A 47 30.87 -0.95 -9.17
C PHE A 47 30.59 0.47 -9.70
N THR A 48 30.06 0.54 -10.94
CA THR A 48 29.88 1.80 -11.67
C THR A 48 28.95 2.79 -10.98
N THR A 49 27.92 2.32 -10.30
CA THR A 49 26.95 3.16 -9.57
C THR A 49 27.62 3.80 -8.35
N LEU A 50 28.35 3.01 -7.57
CA LEU A 50 29.06 3.48 -6.38
C LEU A 50 30.19 4.46 -6.77
N GLY A 51 30.93 4.17 -7.86
CA GLY A 51 31.95 5.07 -8.40
C GLY A 51 31.37 6.42 -8.85
N LYS A 52 30.22 6.42 -9.53
CA LYS A 52 29.50 7.67 -9.89
C LYS A 52 29.06 8.46 -8.68
N GLN A 53 28.57 7.80 -7.63
CA GLN A 53 28.16 8.44 -6.38
C GLN A 53 29.37 9.09 -5.69
N LEU A 54 30.47 8.36 -5.52
CA LEU A 54 31.69 8.90 -4.92
C LEU A 54 32.25 10.07 -5.73
N TYR A 55 32.30 9.96 -7.05
CA TYR A 55 32.72 11.05 -7.92
C TYR A 55 31.85 12.30 -7.77
N HIS A 56 30.53 12.12 -7.68
CA HIS A 56 29.60 13.23 -7.46
C HIS A 56 29.82 13.90 -6.10
N GLN A 57 30.10 13.14 -5.05
CA GLN A 57 30.43 13.67 -3.72
C GLN A 57 31.71 14.51 -3.75
N LEU A 58 32.75 13.98 -4.39
CA LEU A 58 34.00 14.72 -4.58
C LEU A 58 33.77 15.98 -5.41
N LYS A 59 32.97 15.92 -6.47
CA LYS A 59 32.61 17.08 -7.28
C LYS A 59 31.95 18.16 -6.42
N CYS A 60 30.97 17.82 -5.57
CA CYS A 60 30.33 18.77 -4.67
C CYS A 60 31.36 19.39 -3.69
N ILE A 61 32.27 18.60 -3.10
CA ILE A 61 33.28 19.09 -2.18
C ILE A 61 34.21 20.08 -2.88
N TYR A 62 34.72 19.77 -4.08
CA TYR A 62 35.58 20.68 -4.82
C TYR A 62 34.88 21.99 -5.25
N THR A 63 33.60 21.87 -5.65
CA THR A 63 32.80 23.03 -6.08
C THR A 63 32.38 23.92 -4.90
N ASP A 64 31.92 23.30 -3.80
CA ASP A 64 31.32 24.04 -2.67
C ASP A 64 32.36 24.55 -1.68
N ASP A 65 33.48 23.80 -1.45
CA ASP A 65 34.51 24.18 -0.47
C ASP A 65 35.66 25.00 -1.11
N LEU A 66 36.04 24.69 -2.36
CA LEU A 66 37.19 25.32 -3.01
C LEU A 66 36.79 26.27 -4.14
N GLU A 67 35.55 26.30 -4.57
CA GLU A 67 35.08 27.01 -5.77
C GLU A 67 35.86 26.61 -7.05
N GLU A 68 36.46 25.41 -7.05
CA GLU A 68 37.30 24.88 -8.14
C GLU A 68 36.60 23.74 -8.88
N SER A 69 37.08 23.49 -10.11
CA SER A 69 36.62 22.32 -10.88
C SER A 69 37.29 21.04 -10.37
N VAL A 70 36.60 19.93 -10.44
CA VAL A 70 37.14 18.60 -10.07
C VAL A 70 38.46 18.34 -10.83
N PRO A 71 39.49 17.85 -10.16
CA PRO A 71 40.76 17.49 -10.78
C PRO A 71 40.62 16.52 -11.94
N ASP A 72 41.45 16.69 -12.97
CA ASP A 72 41.42 15.89 -14.19
C ASP A 72 41.67 14.39 -13.92
N CYS A 73 42.52 14.06 -12.94
CA CYS A 73 42.78 12.68 -12.54
C CYS A 73 41.51 11.93 -12.05
N LEU A 74 40.61 12.61 -11.34
CA LEU A 74 39.35 12.03 -10.89
C LEU A 74 38.36 11.85 -12.03
N ARG A 75 38.42 12.73 -13.05
CA ARG A 75 37.60 12.59 -14.27
C ARG A 75 38.11 11.44 -15.14
N GLU A 76 39.42 11.31 -15.30
CA GLU A 76 40.03 10.21 -16.07
C GLU A 76 39.76 8.86 -15.42
N ALA A 77 39.83 8.76 -14.10
CA ALA A 77 39.48 7.55 -13.35
C ALA A 77 38.05 7.04 -13.63
N MET A 78 37.12 7.95 -13.94
CA MET A 78 35.76 7.63 -14.32
C MET A 78 35.55 7.30 -15.80
N HIS A 79 36.61 7.35 -16.63
CA HIS A 79 36.54 7.21 -18.09
C HIS A 79 35.54 8.15 -18.76
N LEU A 80 35.36 9.36 -18.23
CA LEU A 80 34.48 10.37 -18.80
C LEU A 80 35.21 11.10 -19.93
N PRO A 81 34.63 11.20 -21.16
CA PRO A 81 35.27 11.90 -22.25
C PRO A 81 35.44 13.40 -21.95
N ASN A 82 36.57 13.97 -22.31
CA ASN A 82 36.81 15.41 -22.25
C ASN A 82 35.85 16.13 -23.22
N THR A 83 34.70 16.54 -22.74
CA THR A 83 33.78 17.41 -23.49
C THR A 83 33.94 18.84 -22.98
N PRO A 84 34.42 19.77 -23.82
CA PRO A 84 34.31 21.18 -23.53
C PRO A 84 32.86 21.60 -23.73
N LYS A 85 32.27 22.23 -22.73
CA LYS A 85 30.94 22.86 -22.70
C LYS A 85 29.74 21.97 -22.43
N GLN A 86 29.56 21.71 -21.17
CA GLN A 86 28.22 21.47 -20.61
C GLN A 86 27.83 22.56 -19.60
N GLU A 87 28.30 23.79 -19.87
CA GLU A 87 27.90 24.99 -19.11
C GLU A 87 26.46 25.45 -19.40
N ALA A 88 25.79 24.86 -20.40
CA ALA A 88 24.45 25.31 -20.79
C ALA A 88 23.28 24.57 -20.09
N VAL A 89 23.51 23.40 -19.46
CA VAL A 89 22.41 22.61 -18.86
C VAL A 89 22.32 22.87 -17.34
N ASP A 90 23.43 23.03 -16.62
CA ASP A 90 23.44 23.35 -15.18
C ASP A 90 22.92 24.79 -14.92
N PHE A 91 23.02 25.70 -15.90
CA PHE A 91 22.53 27.08 -15.77
C PHE A 91 20.98 27.19 -15.86
N VAL A 92 20.31 26.20 -16.42
CA VAL A 92 18.85 26.23 -16.60
C VAL A 92 18.13 25.84 -15.30
N GLU A 93 18.65 24.94 -14.49
CA GLU A 93 17.94 24.47 -13.27
C GLU A 93 18.06 25.43 -12.09
N HIS A 94 19.21 26.06 -11.85
CA HIS A 94 19.35 27.07 -10.78
C HIS A 94 18.58 28.37 -11.05
N SER A 95 18.28 28.66 -12.33
CA SER A 95 17.52 29.85 -12.70
C SER A 95 15.99 29.70 -12.53
N LEU A 96 15.47 28.48 -12.31
CA LEU A 96 14.04 28.21 -12.14
C LEU A 96 13.47 28.66 -10.79
N LEU A 97 14.31 28.79 -9.75
CA LEU A 97 13.88 29.15 -8.39
C LEU A 97 13.96 30.65 -8.10
N LYS A 98 14.51 31.46 -9.00
CA LYS A 98 14.59 32.92 -8.78
C LYS A 98 13.19 33.54 -8.75
N GLY A 99 12.91 34.35 -7.76
CA GLY A 99 11.57 34.80 -7.38
C GLY A 99 10.90 33.91 -6.32
N ARG A 100 11.62 32.87 -5.82
CA ARG A 100 11.18 31.99 -4.73
C ARG A 100 12.19 31.95 -3.58
N ASP A 101 12.93 33.03 -3.41
CA ASP A 101 14.01 33.12 -2.40
C ASP A 101 13.48 32.94 -0.98
N LYS A 102 12.25 33.37 -0.70
CA LYS A 102 11.60 33.19 0.59
C LYS A 102 11.31 31.72 0.86
N GLU A 103 10.66 31.04 -0.07
CA GLU A 103 10.29 29.62 0.02
C GLU A 103 11.54 28.74 0.03
N ALA A 104 12.55 29.06 -0.77
CA ALA A 104 13.85 28.40 -0.73
C ALA A 104 14.54 28.57 0.64
N GLY A 105 14.46 29.76 1.24
CA GLY A 105 14.94 30.01 2.60
C GLY A 105 14.15 29.23 3.69
N GLU A 106 12.87 29.06 3.52
CA GLU A 106 12.04 28.22 4.41
C GLU A 106 12.43 26.74 4.29
N VAL A 107 12.65 26.26 3.07
CA VAL A 107 13.17 24.90 2.81
C VAL A 107 14.53 24.69 3.46
N GLN A 108 15.48 25.63 3.29
CA GLN A 108 16.80 25.52 3.91
C GLN A 108 16.72 25.46 5.43
N LYS A 109 15.85 26.28 6.05
CA LYS A 109 15.59 26.20 7.50
C LYS A 109 15.02 24.85 7.90
N TYR A 110 14.03 24.34 7.14
CA TYR A 110 13.44 23.02 7.38
C TYR A 110 14.50 21.92 7.32
N LEU A 111 15.35 21.90 6.30
CA LEU A 111 16.42 20.91 6.14
C LEU A 111 17.48 21.02 7.24
N HIS A 112 17.86 22.25 7.61
CA HIS A 112 18.86 22.50 8.65
C HIS A 112 18.38 22.03 10.04
N TYR A 113 17.11 22.22 10.34
CA TYR A 113 16.50 21.83 11.62
C TYR A 113 15.70 20.54 11.54
N PHE A 114 15.91 19.71 10.53
CA PHE A 114 15.10 18.50 10.28
C PHE A 114 14.99 17.58 11.50
N GLU A 115 16.02 17.46 12.33
CA GLU A 115 15.99 16.64 13.55
C GLU A 115 14.99 17.14 14.60
N TYR A 116 14.62 18.42 14.56
CA TYR A 116 13.75 19.10 15.52
C TYR A 116 12.40 19.53 14.93
N THR A 117 12.21 19.34 13.62
CA THR A 117 11.00 19.73 12.88
C THR A 117 10.10 18.54 12.61
N PRO A 118 8.86 18.75 12.13
CA PRO A 118 8.05 17.66 11.57
C PRO A 118 8.83 16.90 10.50
N LYS A 119 8.66 15.57 10.48
CA LYS A 119 9.42 14.68 9.58
C LYS A 119 8.87 14.64 8.15
N ALA A 120 7.82 15.42 7.89
CA ALA A 120 7.25 15.57 6.58
C ALA A 120 7.04 17.05 6.23
N LEU A 121 7.25 17.35 4.95
CA LEU A 121 7.05 18.66 4.37
C LEU A 121 5.98 18.59 3.28
N ARG A 122 4.94 19.41 3.42
CA ARG A 122 3.92 19.62 2.40
C ARG A 122 4.22 20.90 1.63
N ILE A 123 4.24 20.81 0.30
CA ILE A 123 4.37 21.96 -0.61
C ILE A 123 3.03 22.10 -1.32
N VAL A 124 2.32 23.20 -1.03
CA VAL A 124 1.00 23.46 -1.59
C VAL A 124 1.03 24.65 -2.54
N GLY A 125 0.31 24.57 -3.65
CA GLY A 125 0.19 25.67 -4.62
C GLY A 125 -0.53 25.24 -5.88
N ASP A 126 -0.99 26.22 -6.66
CA ASP A 126 -1.72 25.98 -7.90
C ASP A 126 -0.89 25.22 -8.95
N THR A 127 -1.57 24.68 -9.95
CA THR A 127 -0.89 24.04 -11.09
C THR A 127 -0.02 25.07 -11.82
N GLY A 128 1.26 24.73 -12.04
CA GLY A 128 2.22 25.64 -12.66
C GLY A 128 2.84 26.68 -11.72
N SER A 129 2.59 26.60 -10.39
CA SER A 129 3.21 27.50 -9.40
C SER A 129 4.70 27.22 -9.16
N GLY A 130 5.23 26.08 -9.63
CA GLY A 130 6.63 25.69 -9.48
C GLY A 130 6.88 24.69 -8.35
N LYS A 131 5.87 23.89 -7.92
CA LYS A 131 6.01 22.83 -6.91
C LYS A 131 7.15 21.85 -7.23
N THR A 132 7.12 21.27 -8.43
CA THR A 132 8.17 20.34 -8.90
C THR A 132 9.54 21.00 -8.98
N SER A 133 9.63 22.29 -9.33
CA SER A 133 10.91 23.02 -9.31
C SER A 133 11.45 23.15 -7.89
N LEU A 134 10.59 23.40 -6.89
CA LEU A 134 11.00 23.46 -5.49
C LEU A 134 11.38 22.06 -4.97
N VAL A 135 10.68 21.00 -5.40
CA VAL A 135 11.03 19.62 -5.10
C VAL A 135 12.42 19.28 -5.65
N ASN A 136 12.73 19.66 -6.90
CA ASN A 136 14.05 19.44 -7.50
C ASN A 136 15.15 20.20 -6.73
N TYR A 137 14.88 21.45 -6.32
CA TYR A 137 15.80 22.19 -5.45
C TYR A 137 16.05 21.46 -4.12
N ILE A 138 15.02 20.85 -3.51
CA ILE A 138 15.20 20.06 -2.30
C ILE A 138 16.04 18.82 -2.58
N LYS A 139 15.79 18.13 -3.71
CA LYS A 139 16.60 16.97 -4.13
C LYS A 139 18.08 17.33 -4.22
N ASP A 140 18.40 18.48 -4.81
CA ASP A 140 19.78 18.97 -4.95
C ASP A 140 20.42 19.34 -3.61
N LYS A 141 19.61 19.82 -2.66
CA LYS A 141 20.08 20.24 -1.32
C LYS A 141 20.05 19.12 -0.28
N VAL A 142 19.31 18.04 -0.52
CA VAL A 142 19.30 16.86 0.34
C VAL A 142 20.68 16.21 0.30
N HIS A 143 21.20 15.88 1.48
CA HIS A 143 22.54 15.34 1.64
C HIS A 143 22.81 14.18 0.66
N PRO A 144 23.96 14.13 -0.05
CA PRO A 144 24.25 13.13 -1.08
C PRO A 144 24.18 11.67 -0.57
N MET A 145 24.22 11.44 0.75
CA MET A 145 24.09 10.12 1.37
C MET A 145 22.62 9.68 1.57
N ARG A 146 21.64 10.49 1.18
CA ARG A 146 20.21 10.11 1.29
C ARG A 146 19.73 9.50 -0.02
N CYS A 147 19.09 8.34 0.07
CA CYS A 147 18.40 7.74 -1.06
C CYS A 147 17.06 8.46 -1.29
N ILE A 148 16.82 8.93 -2.50
CA ILE A 148 15.58 9.60 -2.89
C ILE A 148 14.67 8.59 -3.57
N LEU A 149 13.49 8.38 -3.00
CA LEU A 149 12.45 7.50 -3.51
C LEU A 149 11.25 8.37 -3.90
N GLU A 150 10.90 8.43 -5.17
CA GLU A 150 9.89 9.34 -5.68
C GLU A 150 8.75 8.63 -6.40
N SER A 151 7.56 9.19 -6.28
CA SER A 151 6.37 8.77 -6.98
C SER A 151 5.52 9.98 -7.37
N GLN A 152 5.08 10.00 -8.62
CA GLN A 152 4.11 10.96 -9.16
C GLN A 152 2.72 10.33 -9.14
N CYS A 153 1.73 11.05 -8.59
CA CYS A 153 0.34 10.61 -8.63
C CYS A 153 -0.39 11.25 -9.82
N TYR A 154 -1.25 10.49 -10.48
CA TYR A 154 -2.03 10.93 -11.63
C TYR A 154 -3.52 10.71 -11.38
N GLU A 155 -4.37 11.59 -11.95
CA GLU A 155 -5.83 11.53 -11.81
C GLU A 155 -6.38 10.18 -12.25
N GLU A 156 -5.87 9.64 -13.35
CA GLU A 156 -6.29 8.37 -13.91
C GLU A 156 -5.95 7.18 -13.00
N GLU A 157 -4.95 7.32 -12.12
CA GLU A 157 -4.47 6.28 -11.21
C GLU A 157 -5.17 6.29 -9.85
N GLN A 158 -6.00 7.29 -9.56
CA GLN A 158 -6.66 7.46 -8.26
C GLN A 158 -7.51 6.25 -7.82
N GLY A 159 -7.98 5.45 -8.78
CA GLY A 159 -8.69 4.21 -8.49
C GLY A 159 -7.82 2.96 -8.36
N LEU A 160 -6.50 3.07 -8.43
CA LEU A 160 -5.57 1.94 -8.35
C LEU A 160 -4.98 1.84 -6.95
N LEU A 161 -5.35 0.76 -6.23
CA LEU A 161 -4.91 0.56 -4.84
C LEU A 161 -3.39 0.45 -4.74
N LEU A 162 -2.81 1.20 -3.80
CA LEU A 162 -1.38 1.20 -3.48
C LEU A 162 -0.46 1.55 -4.67
N HIS A 163 -1.03 2.10 -5.77
CA HIS A 163 -0.27 2.37 -6.97
C HIS A 163 0.86 3.38 -6.74
N ALA A 164 0.61 4.41 -5.95
CA ALA A 164 1.60 5.41 -5.60
C ALA A 164 2.82 4.83 -4.85
N TRP A 165 2.71 3.67 -4.22
CA TRP A 165 3.81 3.01 -3.51
C TRP A 165 4.66 2.11 -4.39
N ILE A 166 4.18 1.70 -5.56
CA ILE A 166 4.89 0.77 -6.46
C ILE A 166 6.25 1.30 -6.89
N PRO A 167 6.39 2.57 -7.36
CA PRO A 167 7.70 3.10 -7.74
C PRO A 167 8.68 3.15 -6.58
N VAL A 168 8.19 3.53 -5.38
CA VAL A 168 8.96 3.60 -4.14
C VAL A 168 9.50 2.23 -3.75
N ILE A 169 8.61 1.24 -3.61
CA ILE A 169 9.01 -0.12 -3.21
C ILE A 169 9.90 -0.78 -4.26
N ARG A 170 9.61 -0.58 -5.55
CA ARG A 170 10.47 -1.09 -6.64
C ARG A 170 11.89 -0.58 -6.51
N LYS A 171 12.07 0.72 -6.34
CA LYS A 171 13.38 1.33 -6.22
C LYS A 171 14.14 0.82 -5.00
N VAL A 172 13.46 0.61 -3.87
CA VAL A 172 14.04 -0.03 -2.68
C VAL A 172 14.57 -1.43 -3.01
N LEU A 173 13.79 -2.24 -3.72
CA LEU A 173 14.16 -3.63 -4.03
C LEU A 173 15.24 -3.76 -5.11
N GLU A 174 15.32 -2.80 -6.04
CA GLU A 174 16.26 -2.82 -7.16
C GLU A 174 17.62 -2.18 -6.83
N GLU A 175 17.64 -1.11 -6.05
CA GLU A 175 18.83 -0.28 -5.83
C GLU A 175 19.51 -0.51 -4.48
N ILE A 176 18.82 -1.13 -3.51
CA ILE A 176 19.34 -1.31 -2.15
C ILE A 176 19.63 -2.79 -1.91
N GLU A 177 20.91 -3.12 -1.66
CA GLU A 177 21.29 -4.46 -1.19
C GLU A 177 20.72 -4.67 0.23
N LEU A 178 19.65 -5.43 0.31
CA LEU A 178 18.94 -5.70 1.56
C LEU A 178 19.68 -6.82 2.33
N GLN A 179 20.73 -6.47 3.07
CA GLN A 179 21.37 -7.38 4.01
C GLN A 179 20.52 -7.47 5.28
N GLY A 180 19.99 -8.64 5.59
CA GLY A 180 19.26 -8.89 6.83
C GLY A 180 17.73 -8.88 6.75
N LEU A 181 17.12 -8.63 5.61
CA LEU A 181 15.70 -8.93 5.41
C LEU A 181 15.55 -10.44 5.24
N GLU A 182 14.95 -11.08 6.23
CA GLU A 182 14.61 -12.51 6.14
C GLU A 182 13.57 -12.72 5.02
N GLY A 183 13.62 -13.87 4.35
CA GLY A 183 12.77 -14.17 3.19
C GLY A 183 11.26 -14.03 3.40
N ILE A 184 10.81 -13.93 4.65
CA ILE A 184 9.42 -13.75 5.08
C ILE A 184 8.89 -12.35 4.76
N GLU A 185 9.69 -11.30 5.02
CA GLU A 185 9.26 -9.91 4.83
C GLU A 185 9.22 -9.54 3.34
N LEU A 186 10.22 -9.99 2.59
CA LEU A 186 10.24 -9.86 1.13
C LEU A 186 9.06 -10.58 0.48
N ARG A 187 8.71 -11.78 0.97
CA ARG A 187 7.55 -12.53 0.51
C ARG A 187 6.26 -11.69 0.63
N ARG A 188 6.02 -11.05 1.78
CA ARG A 188 4.85 -10.20 1.99
C ARG A 188 4.81 -9.00 1.06
N ILE A 189 5.94 -8.36 0.82
CA ILE A 189 6.03 -7.25 -0.14
C ILE A 189 5.62 -7.71 -1.54
N TYR A 190 6.07 -8.88 -2.02
CA TYR A 190 5.64 -9.41 -3.32
C TYR A 190 4.18 -9.88 -3.33
N GLU A 191 3.64 -10.32 -2.20
CA GLU A 191 2.21 -10.63 -2.06
C GLU A 191 1.33 -9.37 -2.15
N ILE A 192 1.80 -8.24 -1.58
CA ILE A 192 1.13 -6.94 -1.63
C ILE A 192 1.28 -6.29 -3.02
N PHE A 193 2.47 -6.38 -3.59
CA PHE A 193 2.85 -5.75 -4.86
C PHE A 193 3.25 -6.81 -5.91
N PRO A 194 2.32 -7.63 -6.40
CA PRO A 194 2.63 -8.74 -7.31
C PRO A 194 3.20 -8.29 -8.66
N GLN A 195 3.11 -6.98 -8.98
CA GLN A 195 3.65 -6.37 -10.19
C GLN A 195 5.15 -6.05 -10.12
N LEU A 196 5.81 -6.24 -8.97
CA LEU A 196 7.20 -5.83 -8.80
C LEU A 196 8.22 -6.76 -9.47
N ASP A 197 8.09 -8.07 -9.39
CA ASP A 197 8.87 -9.01 -10.21
C ASP A 197 8.29 -10.44 -10.19
N ARG A 198 8.08 -10.99 -11.40
CA ARG A 198 7.61 -12.36 -11.60
C ARG A 198 8.70 -13.42 -11.43
N ARG A 199 9.98 -13.09 -11.62
CA ARG A 199 11.09 -14.06 -11.60
C ARG A 199 11.48 -14.38 -10.16
N MET A 200 11.70 -13.39 -9.33
CA MET A 200 12.02 -13.58 -7.92
C MET A 200 10.88 -14.27 -7.15
N ALA A 201 9.62 -13.94 -7.43
CA ALA A 201 8.47 -14.62 -6.84
C ALA A 201 8.43 -16.13 -7.16
N ARG A 202 8.89 -16.56 -8.36
CA ARG A 202 8.98 -17.98 -8.75
C ARG A 202 10.16 -18.69 -8.11
N ASP A 203 11.33 -18.03 -8.04
CA ASP A 203 12.57 -18.63 -7.53
C ASP A 203 12.52 -18.84 -6.01
N LEU A 204 11.72 -18.04 -5.29
CA LEU A 204 11.44 -18.20 -3.87
C LEU A 204 10.33 -19.24 -3.59
N GLY A 205 9.79 -19.91 -4.60
CA GLY A 205 8.81 -21.00 -4.45
C GLY A 205 7.41 -20.55 -4.04
N PHE A 206 7.04 -19.30 -4.36
CA PHE A 206 5.75 -18.72 -3.97
C PHE A 206 4.60 -19.37 -4.77
N LEU A 207 3.75 -20.08 -4.05
CA LEU A 207 2.43 -20.47 -4.52
C LEU A 207 1.52 -19.24 -4.47
N GLU A 208 0.67 -19.07 -5.48
CA GLU A 208 -0.31 -17.98 -5.55
C GLU A 208 -1.09 -17.87 -4.22
N VAL A 209 -0.84 -16.82 -3.45
CA VAL A 209 -1.68 -16.46 -2.31
C VAL A 209 -2.98 -15.88 -2.84
N LYS A 210 -4.08 -16.59 -2.63
CA LYS A 210 -5.41 -16.28 -3.21
C LYS A 210 -6.29 -15.41 -2.33
N GLU A 211 -5.81 -14.96 -1.17
CA GLU A 211 -6.60 -14.17 -0.22
C GLU A 211 -6.09 -12.73 -0.13
N ALA A 212 -7.01 -11.79 0.02
CA ALA A 212 -6.68 -10.40 0.24
C ALA A 212 -6.02 -10.23 1.61
N LEU A 213 -4.93 -9.46 1.67
CA LEU A 213 -4.24 -9.18 2.91
C LEU A 213 -4.97 -8.04 3.64
N PRO A 214 -5.14 -8.12 4.97
CA PRO A 214 -5.63 -7.02 5.78
C PRO A 214 -4.73 -5.78 5.65
N PHE A 215 -5.32 -4.59 5.76
CA PHE A 215 -4.57 -3.33 5.63
C PHE A 215 -3.43 -3.22 6.65
N ASP A 216 -3.64 -3.76 7.86
CA ASP A 216 -2.61 -3.77 8.90
C ASP A 216 -1.36 -4.55 8.48
N VAL A 217 -1.53 -5.65 7.77
CA VAL A 217 -0.41 -6.43 7.21
C VAL A 217 0.34 -5.62 6.14
N VAL A 218 -0.39 -4.87 5.33
CA VAL A 218 0.20 -3.98 4.31
C VAL A 218 1.02 -2.87 4.98
N TYR A 219 0.41 -2.18 5.95
CA TYR A 219 1.08 -1.13 6.71
C TYR A 219 2.35 -1.64 7.39
N GLN A 220 2.25 -2.78 8.06
CA GLN A 220 3.37 -3.44 8.75
C GLN A 220 4.50 -3.77 7.77
N ALA A 221 4.19 -4.49 6.69
CA ALA A 221 5.20 -4.90 5.73
C ALA A 221 5.94 -3.70 5.12
N VAL A 222 5.20 -2.66 4.70
CA VAL A 222 5.80 -1.47 4.09
C VAL A 222 6.55 -0.63 5.14
N SER A 223 5.98 -0.43 6.34
CA SER A 223 6.64 0.34 7.38
C SER A 223 7.91 -0.34 7.88
N THR A 224 7.89 -1.65 8.11
CA THR A 224 9.08 -2.42 8.53
C THR A 224 10.17 -2.32 7.47
N LEU A 225 9.85 -2.56 6.19
CA LEU A 225 10.81 -2.43 5.09
C LEU A 225 11.46 -1.04 5.08
N LEU A 226 10.66 0.03 5.07
CA LEU A 226 11.18 1.39 4.99
C LEU A 226 11.99 1.80 6.22
N LEU A 227 11.57 1.37 7.42
CA LEU A 227 12.27 1.69 8.65
C LEU A 227 13.61 0.94 8.74
N GLN A 228 13.65 -0.35 8.43
CA GLN A 228 14.89 -1.13 8.38
C GLN A 228 15.87 -0.55 7.37
N VAL A 229 15.42 -0.27 6.14
CA VAL A 229 16.27 0.38 5.13
C VAL A 229 16.74 1.75 5.60
N SER A 230 15.87 2.52 6.28
CA SER A 230 16.24 3.85 6.81
C SER A 230 17.29 3.79 7.92
N GLU A 231 17.45 2.66 8.63
CA GLU A 231 18.51 2.47 9.61
C GLU A 231 19.89 2.33 8.97
N GLU A 232 19.94 1.75 7.78
CA GLU A 232 21.18 1.61 7.02
C GLU A 232 21.47 2.86 6.17
N ILE A 233 20.49 3.33 5.40
CA ILE A 233 20.61 4.44 4.46
C ILE A 233 19.51 5.47 4.73
N PRO A 234 19.82 6.76 5.01
CA PRO A 234 18.80 7.78 5.18
C PRO A 234 17.92 7.92 3.93
N LEU A 235 16.60 7.82 4.11
CA LEU A 235 15.63 7.87 3.03
C LEU A 235 14.93 9.23 2.94
N THR A 236 14.61 9.63 1.71
CA THR A 236 13.69 10.74 1.42
C THR A 236 12.61 10.24 0.47
N LEU A 237 11.38 10.13 0.96
CA LEU A 237 10.20 9.77 0.15
C LEU A 237 9.57 11.04 -0.42
N ILE A 238 9.31 11.05 -1.71
CA ILE A 238 8.67 12.18 -2.41
C ILE A 238 7.43 11.67 -3.11
N PHE A 239 6.27 12.24 -2.76
CA PHE A 239 5.01 11.99 -3.45
C PHE A 239 4.51 13.30 -4.05
N GLU A 240 4.52 13.40 -5.38
CA GLU A 240 4.00 14.59 -6.07
C GLU A 240 2.52 14.41 -6.43
N ASP A 241 1.78 15.53 -6.32
CA ASP A 241 0.35 15.65 -6.64
C ASP A 241 -0.54 14.64 -5.89
N ILE A 242 -0.38 14.56 -4.55
CA ILE A 242 -1.11 13.60 -3.69
C ILE A 242 -2.63 13.78 -3.69
N GLN A 243 -3.19 14.85 -4.26
CA GLN A 243 -4.62 14.99 -4.49
C GLN A 243 -5.17 13.88 -5.41
N TRP A 244 -4.33 13.25 -6.20
CA TRP A 244 -4.64 12.13 -7.08
C TRP A 244 -4.26 10.76 -6.51
N MET A 245 -3.71 10.74 -5.28
CA MET A 245 -3.35 9.49 -4.60
C MET A 245 -4.61 8.69 -4.24
N ASP A 246 -4.57 7.38 -4.44
CA ASP A 246 -5.65 6.50 -4.01
C ASP A 246 -5.80 6.49 -2.47
N SER A 247 -7.01 6.20 -2.00
CA SER A 247 -7.35 6.28 -0.58
C SER A 247 -6.52 5.35 0.31
N LEU A 248 -6.12 4.18 -0.21
CA LEU A 248 -5.33 3.22 0.55
C LEU A 248 -3.87 3.65 0.65
N SER A 249 -3.28 4.14 -0.46
CA SER A 249 -1.96 4.77 -0.46
C SER A 249 -1.90 5.96 0.49
N PHE A 250 -2.94 6.80 0.48
CA PHE A 250 -3.02 7.96 1.36
C PHE A 250 -3.16 7.57 2.84
N SER A 251 -3.93 6.52 3.13
CA SER A 251 -4.05 5.98 4.50
C SER A 251 -2.71 5.44 4.99
N LEU A 252 -1.98 4.71 4.15
CA LEU A 252 -0.65 4.20 4.45
C LEU A 252 0.34 5.33 4.72
N LEU A 253 0.36 6.36 3.87
CA LEU A 253 1.17 7.57 4.04
C LEU A 253 0.84 8.27 5.38
N SER A 254 -0.45 8.46 5.66
CA SER A 254 -0.93 9.14 6.87
C SER A 254 -0.51 8.41 8.15
N LEU A 255 -0.61 7.08 8.18
CA LEU A 255 -0.17 6.27 9.32
C LEU A 255 1.35 6.31 9.50
N LEU A 256 2.12 6.27 8.40
CA LEU A 256 3.56 6.45 8.48
C LEU A 256 3.91 7.83 9.06
N LEU A 257 3.24 8.90 8.64
CA LEU A 257 3.46 10.25 9.17
C LEU A 257 3.17 10.35 10.67
N LEU A 258 2.18 9.62 11.18
CA LEU A 258 1.78 9.65 12.58
C LEU A 258 2.69 8.79 13.48
N HIS A 259 3.06 7.62 13.02
CA HIS A 259 3.62 6.59 13.90
C HIS A 259 5.13 6.40 13.79
N HIS A 260 5.77 6.80 12.67
CA HIS A 260 7.22 6.61 12.58
C HIS A 260 8.00 7.63 13.42
N SER A 261 9.03 7.15 14.12
CA SER A 261 9.92 7.97 14.95
C SER A 261 11.33 8.11 14.35
N SER A 262 11.61 7.50 13.21
CA SER A 262 12.94 7.52 12.60
C SER A 262 13.35 8.93 12.17
N LYS A 263 14.50 9.39 12.61
CA LYS A 263 15.12 10.65 12.17
C LYS A 263 15.78 10.53 10.79
N ARG A 264 15.88 9.33 10.24
CA ARG A 264 16.52 9.03 8.97
C ARG A 264 15.53 8.91 7.81
N LEU A 265 14.22 8.95 8.10
CA LEU A 265 13.15 8.93 7.11
C LEU A 265 12.51 10.31 7.00
N MET A 266 12.68 10.98 5.87
CA MET A 266 12.05 12.27 5.52
C MET A 266 10.95 12.02 4.48
N MET A 267 9.85 12.74 4.56
CA MET A 267 8.78 12.69 3.57
C MET A 267 8.47 14.07 3.01
N ILE A 268 8.29 14.15 1.71
CA ILE A 268 7.90 15.37 0.99
C ILE A 268 6.66 15.07 0.17
N VAL A 269 5.65 15.90 0.30
CA VAL A 269 4.41 15.74 -0.46
C VAL A 269 4.04 17.03 -1.15
N THR A 270 3.57 16.97 -2.39
CA THR A 270 3.02 18.14 -3.09
C THR A 270 1.52 18.00 -3.30
N ASP A 271 0.81 19.13 -3.28
CA ASP A 271 -0.65 19.19 -3.31
C ASP A 271 -1.16 20.51 -3.91
N VAL A 272 -2.45 20.56 -4.25
CA VAL A 272 -3.15 21.76 -4.75
C VAL A 272 -4.17 22.23 -3.71
N GLU A 273 -4.22 23.55 -3.44
CA GLU A 273 -4.95 24.14 -2.31
C GLU A 273 -6.47 24.00 -2.39
N ASN A 274 -7.07 23.97 -3.58
CA ASN A 274 -8.49 24.20 -3.80
C ASN A 274 -9.36 22.98 -4.04
N ILE A 275 -8.88 21.77 -3.76
CA ILE A 275 -9.69 20.58 -3.93
C ILE A 275 -10.36 20.24 -2.59
N GLN A 276 -11.71 20.30 -2.54
CA GLN A 276 -12.50 19.78 -1.44
C GLN A 276 -12.42 18.24 -1.38
N SER A 277 -11.22 17.73 -1.23
CA SER A 277 -10.96 16.29 -1.15
C SER A 277 -10.84 15.84 0.31
N MET A 278 -11.18 14.61 0.59
CA MET A 278 -10.98 13.94 1.88
C MET A 278 -9.53 14.06 2.40
N PRO A 279 -8.47 13.93 1.55
CA PRO A 279 -7.10 14.12 1.97
C PRO A 279 -6.84 15.45 2.69
N LEU A 280 -7.50 16.54 2.27
CA LEU A 280 -7.24 17.88 2.81
C LEU A 280 -7.55 17.98 4.32
N ARG A 281 -8.63 17.38 4.79
CA ARG A 281 -8.99 17.40 6.23
C ARG A 281 -7.97 16.65 7.07
N THR A 282 -7.48 15.53 6.57
CA THR A 282 -6.47 14.73 7.26
C THR A 282 -5.13 15.45 7.27
N LEU A 283 -4.70 16.04 6.15
CA LEU A 283 -3.48 16.85 6.09
C LEU A 283 -3.51 18.02 7.05
N GLN A 284 -4.62 18.75 7.13
CA GLN A 284 -4.82 19.83 8.10
C GLN A 284 -4.77 19.33 9.55
N SER A 285 -5.28 18.14 9.84
CA SER A 285 -5.16 17.51 11.15
C SER A 285 -3.71 17.18 11.48
N LEU A 286 -2.96 16.61 10.53
CA LEU A 286 -1.53 16.29 10.68
C LEU A 286 -0.68 17.56 10.89
N GLU A 287 -1.00 18.66 10.20
CA GLU A 287 -0.36 19.97 10.41
C GLU A 287 -0.61 20.50 11.82
N LYS A 288 -1.87 20.42 12.30
CA LYS A 288 -2.23 20.81 13.69
C LYS A 288 -1.51 19.98 14.75
N GLN A 289 -1.30 18.69 14.48
CA GLN A 289 -0.54 17.78 15.34
C GLN A 289 0.99 17.94 15.22
N LYS A 290 1.46 18.87 14.39
CA LYS A 290 2.89 19.10 14.10
C LYS A 290 3.61 17.86 13.52
N ALA A 291 2.89 16.97 12.88
CA ALA A 291 3.46 15.85 12.13
C ALA A 291 3.89 16.27 10.73
N LEU A 292 3.34 17.38 10.20
CA LEU A 292 3.55 17.88 8.85
C LEU A 292 3.83 19.38 8.89
N ALA A 293 4.94 19.83 8.26
CA ALA A 293 5.22 21.23 7.98
C ALA A 293 4.63 21.62 6.62
N CYS A 294 4.21 22.87 6.43
CA CYS A 294 3.61 23.32 5.18
C CYS A 294 4.32 24.55 4.62
N ILE A 295 4.62 24.54 3.32
CA ILE A 295 5.11 25.69 2.53
C ILE A 295 4.10 25.94 1.40
N ALA A 296 3.54 27.15 1.37
CA ALA A 296 2.58 27.55 0.35
C ALA A 296 3.25 28.38 -0.76
N LEU A 297 3.10 27.96 -2.01
CA LEU A 297 3.59 28.66 -3.17
C LEU A 297 2.50 29.58 -3.73
N LEU A 298 2.58 30.85 -3.40
CA LEU A 298 1.70 31.88 -3.94
C LEU A 298 2.08 32.22 -5.41
N PRO A 299 1.18 32.82 -6.21
CA PRO A 299 1.56 33.38 -7.51
C PRO A 299 2.75 34.32 -7.43
N LEU A 300 3.64 34.30 -8.41
CA LEU A 300 4.80 35.21 -8.47
C LEU A 300 4.35 36.66 -8.56
N SER A 301 5.08 37.55 -7.88
CA SER A 301 4.84 38.98 -8.00
C SER A 301 5.26 39.48 -9.40
N GLU A 302 4.74 40.64 -9.81
CA GLU A 302 5.12 41.27 -11.09
C GLU A 302 6.62 41.56 -11.15
N GLU A 303 7.24 41.94 -10.05
CA GLU A 303 8.66 42.24 -9.97
C GLU A 303 9.51 40.98 -10.12
N ASP A 304 9.10 39.91 -9.48
CA ASP A 304 9.77 38.58 -9.59
C ASP A 304 9.67 38.07 -11.02
N MET A 305 8.49 38.20 -11.66
CA MET A 305 8.30 37.77 -13.04
C MET A 305 9.18 38.59 -14.01
N LYS A 306 9.23 39.91 -13.86
CA LYS A 306 10.10 40.77 -14.64
C LYS A 306 11.58 40.40 -14.48
N THR A 307 12.00 40.20 -13.23
CA THR A 307 13.36 39.78 -12.91
C THR A 307 13.69 38.43 -13.56
N TRP A 308 12.77 37.47 -13.47
CA TRP A 308 12.91 36.13 -14.07
C TRP A 308 13.02 36.18 -15.61
N ILE A 309 12.21 37.04 -16.30
CA ILE A 309 12.28 37.24 -17.74
C ILE A 309 13.61 37.83 -18.14
N LEU A 310 14.03 38.94 -17.51
CA LEU A 310 15.22 39.69 -17.88
C LEU A 310 16.53 38.91 -17.67
N GLN A 311 16.55 37.99 -16.73
CA GLN A 311 17.69 37.12 -16.53
C GLN A 311 17.86 36.09 -17.65
N ARG A 312 16.75 35.61 -18.23
CA ARG A 312 16.76 34.63 -19.32
C ARG A 312 16.87 35.28 -20.69
N GLU A 313 16.38 36.48 -20.80
CA GLU A 313 16.43 37.34 -22.01
C GLU A 313 16.78 38.77 -21.64
N PRO A 314 18.08 39.06 -21.43
CA PRO A 314 18.54 40.41 -21.12
C PRO A 314 18.21 41.44 -22.26
N THR A 315 18.00 40.95 -23.46
CA THR A 315 17.64 41.76 -24.64
C THR A 315 16.27 42.41 -24.55
N LEU A 316 15.40 41.92 -23.64
CA LEU A 316 14.02 42.43 -23.45
C LEU A 316 13.91 43.60 -22.46
N GLN A 317 15.01 44.18 -22.01
CA GLN A 317 15.02 45.25 -21.06
C GLN A 317 14.16 46.42 -21.55
N ASP A 318 13.19 46.88 -20.74
CA ASP A 318 12.22 47.95 -21.04
C ASP A 318 11.28 47.73 -22.25
N SER A 319 11.10 46.49 -22.70
CA SER A 319 10.22 46.20 -23.82
C SER A 319 8.75 46.06 -23.35
N GLU A 320 7.81 46.41 -24.25
CA GLU A 320 6.35 46.19 -24.07
C GLU A 320 6.03 44.70 -23.95
N ILE A 321 6.92 43.85 -24.48
CA ILE A 321 6.84 42.39 -24.46
C ILE A 321 6.90 41.87 -23.03
N VAL A 322 7.77 42.42 -22.16
CA VAL A 322 7.85 42.02 -20.75
C VAL A 322 6.53 42.30 -20.03
N LYS A 323 5.88 43.42 -20.26
CA LYS A 323 4.59 43.74 -19.67
C LYS A 323 3.51 42.76 -20.13
N GLN A 324 3.46 42.43 -21.42
CA GLN A 324 2.51 41.48 -21.97
C GLN A 324 2.75 40.04 -21.38
N LEU A 325 4.00 39.60 -21.28
CA LEU A 325 4.32 38.30 -20.66
C LEU A 325 3.86 38.23 -19.21
N VAL A 326 4.07 39.31 -18.44
CA VAL A 326 3.63 39.40 -17.04
C VAL A 326 2.12 39.38 -16.93
N GLU A 327 1.41 40.15 -17.79
CA GLU A 327 -0.05 40.21 -17.78
C GLU A 327 -0.71 38.87 -18.16
N VAL A 328 -0.16 38.17 -19.15
CA VAL A 328 -0.66 36.86 -19.57
C VAL A 328 -0.42 35.79 -18.53
N SER A 329 0.75 35.78 -17.91
CA SER A 329 1.13 34.72 -16.95
C SER A 329 0.46 34.84 -15.59
N ARG A 330 0.05 36.04 -15.15
CA ARG A 330 -0.64 36.32 -13.87
C ARG A 330 0.04 35.64 -12.65
N GLY A 331 1.35 35.56 -12.65
CA GLY A 331 2.12 34.92 -11.58
C GLY A 331 2.32 33.41 -11.73
N ASN A 332 1.80 32.80 -12.79
CA ASN A 332 1.99 31.37 -13.06
C ASN A 332 3.29 31.13 -13.84
N LEU A 333 4.23 30.44 -13.23
CA LEU A 333 5.56 30.19 -13.77
C LEU A 333 5.56 29.33 -15.03
N LEU A 334 4.67 28.34 -15.11
CA LEU A 334 4.54 27.50 -16.29
C LEU A 334 4.08 28.33 -17.51
N VAL A 335 3.02 29.12 -17.32
CA VAL A 335 2.51 30.00 -18.38
C VAL A 335 3.59 31.01 -18.82
N LEU A 336 4.34 31.55 -17.85
CA LEU A 336 5.42 32.49 -18.15
C LEU A 336 6.54 31.84 -18.96
N THR A 337 6.96 30.61 -18.59
CA THR A 337 8.01 29.86 -19.29
C THR A 337 7.60 29.53 -20.72
N GLU A 338 6.41 29.00 -20.92
CA GLU A 338 5.88 28.62 -22.23
C GLU A 338 5.71 29.86 -23.11
N SER A 339 5.17 30.94 -22.53
CA SER A 339 4.99 32.21 -23.26
C SER A 339 6.31 32.81 -23.72
N LEU A 340 7.34 32.75 -22.89
CA LEU A 340 8.67 33.26 -23.26
C LEU A 340 9.31 32.39 -24.36
N GLN A 341 9.15 31.10 -24.30
CA GLN A 341 9.65 30.21 -25.33
C GLN A 341 8.99 30.43 -26.65
N LEU A 342 7.66 30.62 -26.67
CA LEU A 342 6.89 30.95 -27.87
C LEU A 342 7.35 32.26 -28.50
N TRP A 343 7.57 33.27 -27.70
CA TRP A 343 8.10 34.52 -28.19
C TRP A 343 9.47 34.34 -28.84
N LYS A 344 10.34 33.54 -28.29
CA LYS A 344 11.65 33.22 -28.87
C LYS A 344 11.54 32.56 -30.24
N GLU A 345 10.62 31.64 -30.37
CA GLU A 345 10.46 30.84 -31.61
C GLU A 345 9.71 31.60 -32.71
N TYR A 346 8.71 32.40 -32.36
CA TYR A 346 7.78 33.02 -33.33
C TYR A 346 7.76 34.55 -33.31
N GLY A 347 8.45 35.22 -32.41
CA GLY A 347 8.55 36.67 -32.33
C GLY A 347 7.25 37.41 -31.94
N SER A 348 6.22 36.73 -31.51
CA SER A 348 4.90 37.32 -31.24
C SER A 348 4.27 36.67 -29.98
N ILE A 349 3.64 37.48 -29.15
CA ILE A 349 2.92 37.05 -27.93
C ILE A 349 1.38 37.09 -28.13
N TYR A 350 0.91 37.67 -29.22
CA TYR A 350 -0.51 37.87 -29.43
C TYR A 350 -1.28 36.58 -29.58
N GLY A 351 -2.21 36.35 -28.65
CA GLY A 351 -3.20 35.31 -28.72
C GLY A 351 -3.05 34.16 -27.68
N LEU A 352 -2.21 34.26 -26.67
CA LEU A 352 -1.84 33.16 -25.78
C LEU A 352 -2.97 32.57 -24.92
N THR A 353 -4.08 33.25 -24.71
CA THR A 353 -5.23 32.69 -23.98
C THR A 353 -6.12 31.76 -24.82
N LYS A 354 -6.03 31.86 -26.17
CA LYS A 354 -6.66 30.92 -27.12
C LYS A 354 -5.65 30.07 -27.91
N ASP A 355 -4.35 30.32 -27.77
CA ASP A 355 -3.31 29.93 -28.71
C ASP A 355 -2.40 28.77 -28.22
N MET A 356 -2.62 28.19 -27.06
CA MET A 356 -2.07 26.85 -26.78
C MET A 356 -2.55 25.85 -27.83
N GLU A 357 -3.79 25.95 -28.27
CA GLU A 357 -4.33 25.16 -29.39
C GLU A 357 -3.60 25.45 -30.72
N LEU A 358 -3.33 26.72 -31.04
CA LEU A 358 -2.60 27.11 -32.25
C LEU A 358 -1.15 26.63 -32.21
N LEU A 359 -0.51 26.67 -31.04
CA LEU A 359 0.84 26.10 -30.85
C LEU A 359 0.85 24.62 -31.11
N TYR A 360 -0.05 23.87 -30.44
CA TYR A 360 -0.12 22.42 -30.65
C TYR A 360 -0.50 22.09 -32.09
N SER A 361 -1.37 22.91 -32.75
CA SER A 361 -1.68 22.78 -34.17
C SER A 361 -0.42 22.89 -35.02
N LYS A 362 0.35 23.98 -34.89
CA LYS A 362 1.61 24.16 -35.62
C LYS A 362 2.64 23.11 -35.33
N LYS A 363 2.77 22.70 -34.08
CA LYS A 363 3.66 21.60 -33.70
C LYS A 363 3.21 20.28 -34.36
N CYS A 364 1.92 20.04 -34.45
CA CYS A 364 1.35 18.88 -35.15
C CYS A 364 1.59 18.93 -36.68
N ASP A 365 1.65 20.12 -37.28
CA ASP A 365 1.95 20.28 -38.73
C ASP A 365 3.37 19.81 -39.10
N THR A 366 4.28 19.68 -38.13
CA THR A 366 5.62 19.13 -38.34
C THR A 366 5.65 17.62 -38.42
N LEU A 367 4.56 16.94 -38.05
CA LEU A 367 4.48 15.48 -38.07
C LEU A 367 4.12 14.97 -39.46
N SER A 368 4.81 13.91 -39.90
CA SER A 368 4.39 13.12 -41.05
C SER A 368 3.06 12.41 -40.75
N GLU A 369 2.38 11.91 -41.77
CA GLU A 369 1.11 11.20 -41.62
C GLU A 369 1.22 9.98 -40.70
N GLN A 370 2.33 9.23 -40.76
CA GLN A 370 2.56 8.09 -39.90
C GLN A 370 2.89 8.50 -38.46
N GLU A 371 3.69 9.55 -38.27
CA GLU A 371 3.97 10.11 -36.94
C GLU A 371 2.69 10.66 -36.31
N ARG A 372 1.87 11.37 -37.07
CA ARG A 372 0.58 11.88 -36.58
C ARG A 372 -0.35 10.76 -36.15
N LYS A 373 -0.46 9.71 -36.94
CA LYS A 373 -1.26 8.52 -36.62
C LYS A 373 -0.78 7.86 -35.31
N LEU A 374 0.54 7.79 -35.10
CA LEU A 374 1.14 7.25 -33.89
C LEU A 374 0.86 8.12 -32.66
N VAL A 375 1.05 9.42 -32.78
CA VAL A 375 0.81 10.39 -31.68
C VAL A 375 -0.66 10.45 -31.33
N ASP A 376 -1.57 10.47 -32.33
CA ASP A 376 -3.01 10.39 -32.12
C ASP A 376 -3.39 9.14 -31.30
N PHE A 377 -2.80 7.98 -31.63
CA PHE A 377 -3.08 6.74 -30.92
C PHE A 377 -2.53 6.75 -29.48
N ILE A 378 -1.31 7.24 -29.27
CA ILE A 378 -0.73 7.37 -27.92
C ILE A 378 -1.57 8.34 -27.07
N SER A 379 -2.13 9.41 -27.68
CA SER A 379 -2.98 10.36 -26.96
C SER A 379 -4.23 9.74 -26.35
N LEU A 380 -4.75 8.69 -26.96
CA LEU A 380 -5.94 7.96 -26.49
C LEU A 380 -5.64 6.91 -25.42
N SER A 381 -4.38 6.54 -25.21
CA SER A 381 -4.01 5.58 -24.17
C SER A 381 -4.35 6.11 -22.78
N TYR A 382 -4.73 5.22 -21.87
CA TYR A 382 -5.09 5.60 -20.50
C TYR A 382 -3.93 6.37 -19.84
N ASN A 383 -2.80 5.71 -19.61
CA ASN A 383 -1.56 6.36 -19.17
C ASN A 383 -0.49 6.25 -20.24
N GLU A 384 -0.22 5.05 -20.71
CA GLU A 384 0.89 4.70 -21.58
C GLU A 384 0.47 3.70 -22.65
N ALA A 385 1.21 3.70 -23.74
CA ALA A 385 1.06 2.74 -24.82
C ALA A 385 2.26 1.78 -24.86
N PRO A 386 2.09 0.48 -24.53
CA PRO A 386 3.14 -0.50 -24.66
C PRO A 386 3.58 -0.69 -26.11
N LEU A 387 4.90 -0.86 -26.30
CA LEU A 387 5.49 -1.04 -27.64
C LEU A 387 4.77 -2.15 -28.44
N GLY A 388 4.39 -3.28 -27.81
CA GLY A 388 3.70 -4.36 -28.48
C GLY A 388 2.29 -4.02 -28.96
N ILE A 389 1.57 -3.08 -28.31
CA ILE A 389 0.27 -2.58 -28.78
C ILE A 389 0.49 -1.61 -29.94
N LEU A 390 1.53 -0.76 -29.89
CA LEU A 390 1.89 0.14 -30.97
C LEU A 390 2.31 -0.63 -32.24
N GLU A 391 3.09 -1.70 -32.09
CA GLU A 391 3.48 -2.59 -33.18
C GLU A 391 2.27 -3.21 -33.87
N GLN A 392 1.34 -3.73 -33.11
CA GLN A 392 0.10 -4.31 -33.61
C GLN A 392 -0.81 -3.28 -34.34
N TYR A 393 -0.92 -2.07 -33.77
CA TYR A 393 -1.74 -1.01 -34.34
C TYR A 393 -1.16 -0.44 -35.63
N MET A 394 0.15 -0.15 -35.63
CA MET A 394 0.83 0.45 -36.80
C MET A 394 1.06 -0.55 -37.92
N GLY A 395 1.09 -1.87 -37.61
CA GLY A 395 1.38 -2.91 -38.59
C GLY A 395 2.80 -2.81 -39.17
N LEU A 396 3.72 -2.22 -38.42
CA LEU A 396 5.12 -2.04 -38.82
C LEU A 396 6.01 -3.06 -38.10
N ASP A 397 7.13 -3.41 -38.72
CA ASP A 397 8.19 -4.16 -38.02
C ASP A 397 8.83 -3.28 -36.92
N LYS A 398 9.42 -3.94 -35.91
CA LYS A 398 9.96 -3.26 -34.72
C LYS A 398 10.99 -2.17 -35.05
N LEU A 399 11.85 -2.37 -36.03
CA LEU A 399 12.91 -1.41 -36.36
C LEU A 399 12.31 -0.14 -36.99
N ARG A 400 11.34 -0.29 -37.87
CA ARG A 400 10.64 0.85 -38.49
C ARG A 400 9.79 1.61 -37.45
N LEU A 401 9.13 0.88 -36.54
CA LEU A 401 8.39 1.51 -35.44
C LEU A 401 9.31 2.28 -34.50
N LEU A 402 10.47 1.72 -34.14
CA LEU A 402 11.46 2.41 -33.30
C LEU A 402 11.97 3.68 -33.96
N ALA A 403 12.33 3.64 -35.26
CA ALA A 403 12.75 4.84 -35.98
C ALA A 403 11.67 5.93 -36.03
N LEU A 404 10.40 5.53 -36.12
CA LEU A 404 9.26 6.46 -36.06
C LEU A 404 9.10 7.06 -34.68
N LEU A 405 9.23 6.26 -33.61
CA LEU A 405 9.16 6.70 -32.22
C LEU A 405 10.30 7.66 -31.88
N GLU A 406 11.54 7.37 -32.28
CA GLU A 406 12.69 8.27 -32.13
C GLU A 406 12.47 9.61 -32.84
N GLY A 407 11.90 9.58 -34.04
CA GLY A 407 11.54 10.79 -34.78
C GLY A 407 10.51 11.67 -34.03
N VAL A 408 9.50 11.05 -33.44
CA VAL A 408 8.46 11.75 -32.67
C VAL A 408 9.01 12.23 -31.31
N GLU A 409 9.87 11.47 -30.67
CA GLU A 409 10.57 11.84 -29.43
C GLU A 409 11.50 13.04 -29.67
N GLY A 410 12.29 13.03 -30.75
CA GLY A 410 13.15 14.15 -31.15
C GLY A 410 12.38 15.45 -31.42
N LYS A 411 11.09 15.36 -31.81
CA LYS A 411 10.17 16.51 -31.94
C LYS A 411 9.51 16.90 -30.61
N GLY A 412 9.85 16.22 -29.49
CA GLY A 412 9.38 16.55 -28.15
C GLY A 412 7.90 16.28 -27.88
N PHE A 413 7.25 15.32 -28.56
CA PHE A 413 5.87 14.92 -28.30
C PHE A 413 5.76 13.84 -27.26
N ILE A 414 6.60 12.80 -27.35
CA ILE A 414 6.55 11.61 -26.53
C ILE A 414 7.81 11.44 -25.68
N ASP A 415 7.67 10.64 -24.67
CA ASP A 415 8.74 10.11 -23.84
C ASP A 415 8.46 8.63 -23.57
N TYR A 416 9.40 7.91 -22.98
CA TYR A 416 9.23 6.51 -22.67
C TYR A 416 9.75 6.17 -21.29
N ARG A 417 9.20 5.08 -20.73
CA ARG A 417 9.72 4.45 -19.53
C ARG A 417 9.68 2.93 -19.68
N THR A 418 10.55 2.24 -18.98
CA THR A 418 10.55 0.78 -18.96
C THR A 418 9.84 0.31 -17.70
N GLN A 419 8.78 -0.48 -17.88
CA GLN A 419 8.01 -1.03 -16.78
C GLN A 419 7.84 -2.54 -16.95
N SER A 420 8.22 -3.34 -15.94
CA SER A 420 8.14 -4.81 -15.97
C SER A 420 8.82 -5.45 -17.20
N GLY A 421 9.91 -4.84 -17.68
CA GLY A 421 10.67 -5.31 -18.85
C GLY A 421 10.03 -4.99 -20.21
N GLU A 422 8.96 -4.20 -20.26
CA GLU A 422 8.35 -3.69 -21.48
C GLU A 422 8.51 -2.16 -21.56
N VAL A 423 8.89 -1.66 -22.73
CA VAL A 423 8.97 -0.21 -22.99
C VAL A 423 7.58 0.32 -23.27
N GLN A 424 7.22 1.40 -22.60
CA GLN A 424 5.93 2.07 -22.72
C GLN A 424 6.15 3.53 -23.09
N TYR A 425 5.33 4.06 -23.98
CA TYR A 425 5.41 5.42 -24.50
C TYR A 425 4.22 6.26 -24.03
N PHE A 426 4.47 7.54 -23.71
CA PHE A 426 3.46 8.48 -23.25
C PHE A 426 3.73 9.88 -23.79
N LEU A 427 2.72 10.73 -23.80
CA LEU A 427 2.88 12.14 -24.20
C LEU A 427 3.51 12.95 -23.06
N ARG A 428 4.54 13.76 -23.39
CA ARG A 428 5.25 14.60 -22.40
C ARG A 428 4.35 15.63 -21.73
N GLN A 429 3.35 16.15 -22.43
CA GLN A 429 2.51 17.24 -21.93
C GLN A 429 1.05 16.81 -21.93
N TYR A 430 0.43 16.85 -20.74
CA TYR A 430 -0.98 16.49 -20.58
C TYR A 430 -1.92 17.37 -21.42
N LYS A 431 -1.68 18.68 -21.49
CA LYS A 431 -2.47 19.60 -22.34
C LYS A 431 -2.39 19.28 -23.84
N CYS A 432 -1.24 18.78 -24.31
CA CYS A 432 -1.11 18.28 -25.67
C CYS A 432 -1.96 17.03 -25.90
N LYS A 433 -2.05 16.15 -24.91
CA LYS A 433 -2.91 14.94 -24.94
C LYS A 433 -4.39 15.31 -25.07
N GLU A 434 -4.87 16.28 -24.27
CA GLU A 434 -6.25 16.79 -24.36
C GLU A 434 -6.53 17.39 -25.76
N TYR A 435 -5.66 18.27 -26.22
CA TYR A 435 -5.80 18.88 -27.55
C TYR A 435 -5.89 17.83 -28.67
N LEU A 436 -5.00 16.85 -28.69
CA LEU A 436 -4.99 15.80 -29.71
C LEU A 436 -6.27 14.96 -29.67
N ARG A 437 -6.78 14.63 -28.47
CA ARG A 437 -8.05 13.91 -28.30
C ARG A 437 -9.23 14.68 -28.86
N GLU A 438 -9.29 16.00 -28.64
CA GLU A 438 -10.37 16.88 -29.15
C GLU A 438 -10.35 17.04 -30.67
N GLN A 439 -9.18 16.98 -31.30
CA GLN A 439 -9.04 17.05 -32.76
C GLN A 439 -9.50 15.76 -33.47
N LEU A 440 -9.61 14.63 -32.75
CA LEU A 440 -10.09 13.40 -33.35
C LEU A 440 -11.61 13.38 -33.47
N ALA A 441 -12.12 13.04 -34.68
CA ALA A 441 -13.53 12.81 -34.90
C ALA A 441 -14.07 11.72 -33.89
N ILE A 442 -15.27 11.93 -33.38
CA ILE A 442 -15.89 11.10 -32.37
C ILE A 442 -15.86 9.61 -32.76
N ASP A 443 -16.29 9.31 -34.01
CA ASP A 443 -16.34 7.92 -34.51
C ASP A 443 -14.94 7.27 -34.52
N ARG A 444 -13.92 8.02 -34.97
CA ARG A 444 -12.54 7.55 -35.00
C ARG A 444 -12.03 7.30 -33.58
N ARG A 445 -12.31 8.19 -32.64
CA ARG A 445 -11.96 8.07 -31.24
C ARG A 445 -12.58 6.81 -30.63
N GLN A 446 -13.88 6.59 -30.86
CA GLN A 446 -14.58 5.40 -30.35
C GLN A 446 -13.99 4.10 -30.89
N ILE A 447 -13.70 4.04 -32.21
CA ILE A 447 -13.08 2.86 -32.82
C ILE A 447 -11.69 2.58 -32.24
N LEU A 448 -10.88 3.61 -32.04
CA LEU A 448 -9.53 3.45 -31.48
C LEU A 448 -9.56 3.05 -30.00
N HIS A 449 -10.52 3.58 -29.23
CA HIS A 449 -10.72 3.13 -27.85
C HIS A 449 -11.21 1.68 -27.79
N ALA A 450 -12.11 1.25 -28.68
CA ALA A 450 -12.51 -0.15 -28.78
C ALA A 450 -11.31 -1.06 -29.06
N TYR A 451 -10.45 -0.65 -30.01
CA TYR A 451 -9.22 -1.37 -30.34
C TYR A 451 -8.26 -1.48 -29.12
N LEU A 452 -8.04 -0.36 -28.42
CA LEU A 452 -7.22 -0.36 -27.20
C LEU A 452 -7.80 -1.25 -26.12
N GLY A 453 -9.11 -1.18 -25.88
CA GLY A 453 -9.82 -2.05 -24.95
C GLY A 453 -9.62 -3.53 -25.27
N GLU A 454 -9.82 -3.95 -26.51
CA GLU A 454 -9.62 -5.32 -26.95
C GLU A 454 -8.15 -5.78 -26.87
N ALA A 455 -7.20 -4.87 -27.18
CA ALA A 455 -5.77 -5.18 -27.06
C ALA A 455 -5.36 -5.41 -25.61
N TRP A 456 -5.89 -4.62 -24.68
CA TRP A 456 -5.66 -4.81 -23.25
C TRP A 456 -6.42 -6.03 -22.69
N GLU A 457 -7.64 -6.30 -23.15
CA GLU A 457 -8.43 -7.47 -22.74
C GLU A 457 -7.69 -8.80 -23.05
N LYS A 458 -7.04 -8.89 -24.21
CA LYS A 458 -6.22 -10.04 -24.59
C LYS A 458 -4.96 -10.24 -23.71
N ARG A 459 -4.54 -9.21 -22.99
CA ARG A 459 -3.38 -9.23 -22.09
C ARG A 459 -3.74 -9.56 -20.65
N LEU A 460 -5.04 -9.83 -20.37
CA LEU A 460 -5.47 -10.26 -19.03
C LEU A 460 -4.86 -11.63 -18.70
N THR A 461 -4.32 -11.75 -17.51
CA THR A 461 -3.71 -12.98 -16.98
C THR A 461 -4.65 -13.76 -16.09
N HIS A 462 -5.85 -13.22 -15.82
CA HIS A 462 -6.83 -13.74 -14.86
C HIS A 462 -6.25 -13.89 -13.44
N SER A 463 -5.28 -13.07 -13.12
CA SER A 463 -4.63 -12.97 -11.81
C SER A 463 -4.95 -11.65 -11.10
N LYS A 464 -4.48 -11.49 -9.86
CA LYS A 464 -4.61 -10.23 -9.11
C LYS A 464 -3.96 -9.03 -9.81
N GLU A 465 -3.00 -9.27 -10.71
CA GLU A 465 -2.29 -8.24 -11.47
C GLU A 465 -3.21 -7.50 -12.46
N ASP A 466 -4.34 -8.09 -12.82
CA ASP A 466 -5.28 -7.48 -13.76
C ASP A 466 -6.09 -6.32 -13.18
N MET A 467 -5.98 -6.04 -11.89
CA MET A 467 -6.72 -4.96 -11.23
C MET A 467 -6.47 -3.59 -11.89
N ILE A 468 -5.20 -3.28 -12.16
CA ILE A 468 -4.80 -2.05 -12.86
C ILE A 468 -5.43 -2.01 -14.25
N ARG A 469 -5.41 -3.17 -14.92
CA ARG A 469 -5.97 -3.31 -16.27
C ARG A 469 -7.49 -3.17 -16.29
N TYR A 470 -8.20 -3.55 -15.22
CA TYR A 470 -9.67 -3.37 -15.17
C TYR A 470 -10.09 -1.89 -15.25
N LYS A 471 -9.33 -0.97 -14.64
CA LYS A 471 -9.57 0.47 -14.76
C LYS A 471 -9.28 0.98 -16.18
N GLN A 472 -8.19 0.54 -16.79
CA GLN A 472 -7.87 0.87 -18.20
C GLN A 472 -8.96 0.34 -19.13
N LEU A 473 -9.43 -0.88 -18.90
CA LEU A 473 -10.51 -1.49 -19.69
C LEU A 473 -11.84 -0.78 -19.51
N GLU A 474 -12.20 -0.41 -18.26
CA GLU A 474 -13.38 0.41 -17.98
C GLU A 474 -13.33 1.70 -18.79
N PHE A 475 -12.22 2.45 -18.72
CA PHE A 475 -12.03 3.71 -19.44
C PHE A 475 -12.17 3.50 -20.95
N HIS A 476 -11.42 2.58 -21.53
CA HIS A 476 -11.44 2.38 -22.98
C HIS A 476 -12.80 1.91 -23.50
N PHE A 477 -13.47 0.99 -22.81
CA PHE A 477 -14.79 0.54 -23.25
C PHE A 477 -15.87 1.60 -23.02
N ARG A 478 -15.74 2.48 -22.02
CA ARG A 478 -16.63 3.62 -21.80
C ARG A 478 -16.50 4.62 -22.94
N GLU A 479 -15.27 5.02 -23.28
CA GLU A 479 -14.97 5.94 -24.40
C GLU A 479 -15.35 5.33 -25.78
N ALA A 480 -15.32 4.02 -25.90
CA ALA A 480 -15.78 3.31 -27.08
C ALA A 480 -17.32 3.20 -27.19
N GLY A 481 -18.08 3.66 -26.17
CA GLY A 481 -19.52 3.48 -26.10
C GLY A 481 -19.99 2.06 -25.77
N GLN A 482 -19.08 1.15 -25.38
CA GLN A 482 -19.37 -0.22 -24.98
C GLN A 482 -19.67 -0.30 -23.47
N TYR A 483 -20.75 0.35 -23.03
CA TYR A 483 -21.04 0.59 -21.62
C TYR A 483 -21.22 -0.69 -20.80
N GLN A 484 -21.75 -1.77 -21.39
CA GLN A 484 -21.89 -3.07 -20.72
C GLN A 484 -20.52 -3.61 -20.27
N LYS A 485 -19.53 -3.61 -21.16
CA LYS A 485 -18.15 -4.02 -20.83
C LYS A 485 -17.50 -3.08 -19.83
N ALA A 486 -17.73 -1.77 -19.98
CA ALA A 486 -17.20 -0.78 -19.03
C ALA A 486 -17.69 -1.05 -17.60
N VAL A 487 -19.01 -1.25 -17.41
CA VAL A 487 -19.59 -1.58 -16.09
C VAL A 487 -19.11 -2.94 -15.58
N MET A 488 -18.96 -3.93 -16.44
CA MET A 488 -18.40 -5.23 -16.05
C MET A 488 -16.99 -5.08 -15.45
N TYR A 489 -16.11 -4.31 -16.09
CA TYR A 489 -14.76 -4.11 -15.58
C TYR A 489 -14.73 -3.20 -14.36
N LYS A 490 -15.61 -2.19 -14.25
CA LYS A 490 -15.80 -1.37 -13.04
C LYS A 490 -16.23 -2.25 -11.86
N LEU A 491 -17.16 -3.16 -12.05
CA LEU A 491 -17.59 -4.14 -11.03
C LEU A 491 -16.43 -5.07 -10.62
N LYS A 492 -15.62 -5.56 -11.57
CA LYS A 492 -14.46 -6.39 -11.24
C LYS A 492 -13.44 -5.63 -10.40
N ALA A 493 -13.15 -4.37 -10.73
CA ALA A 493 -12.28 -3.51 -9.94
C ALA A 493 -12.85 -3.26 -8.54
N PHE A 494 -14.14 -2.93 -8.44
CA PHE A 494 -14.86 -2.72 -7.18
C PHE A 494 -14.85 -3.96 -6.28
N MET A 495 -15.10 -5.12 -6.84
CA MET A 495 -15.07 -6.39 -6.10
C MET A 495 -13.66 -6.69 -5.55
N HIS A 496 -12.63 -6.35 -6.30
CA HIS A 496 -11.27 -6.51 -5.82
C HIS A 496 -10.96 -5.57 -4.65
N TYR A 497 -11.42 -4.33 -4.75
CA TYR A 497 -11.32 -3.34 -3.68
C TYR A 497 -12.00 -3.83 -2.38
N LEU A 498 -13.22 -4.36 -2.46
CA LEU A 498 -13.92 -4.91 -1.30
C LEU A 498 -13.26 -6.15 -0.68
N ASN A 499 -12.53 -6.93 -1.48
CA ASN A 499 -11.84 -8.13 -0.97
C ASN A 499 -10.56 -7.81 -0.20
N PHE A 500 -10.03 -6.61 -0.33
CA PHE A 500 -8.82 -6.18 0.37
C PHE A 500 -9.00 -6.07 1.90
N ASN A 501 -10.25 -6.05 2.39
CA ASN A 501 -10.60 -5.81 3.80
C ASN A 501 -11.10 -7.06 4.55
N LYS A 502 -10.88 -8.29 4.04
CA LYS A 502 -11.47 -9.48 4.67
C LYS A 502 -10.50 -10.30 5.49
N ASP A 503 -10.85 -10.48 6.78
CA ASP A 503 -10.33 -11.56 7.61
C ASP A 503 -10.93 -12.93 7.21
N ALA A 504 -10.08 -13.92 7.11
CA ALA A 504 -10.44 -15.26 6.63
C ALA A 504 -11.28 -16.09 7.63
N SER A 505 -11.59 -15.57 8.83
CA SER A 505 -12.31 -16.31 9.88
C SER A 505 -13.24 -15.42 10.70
N PRO A 506 -14.51 -15.84 10.94
CA PRO A 506 -15.48 -15.05 11.72
C PRO A 506 -15.12 -14.92 13.21
N GLU A 507 -14.32 -15.81 13.77
CA GLU A 507 -13.77 -15.67 15.12
C GLU A 507 -12.54 -14.77 15.18
N LEU A 508 -11.98 -14.51 14.03
CA LEU A 508 -10.85 -13.61 13.85
C LEU A 508 -11.42 -12.19 13.66
N GLY A 509 -12.03 -11.63 14.71
CA GLY A 509 -12.60 -10.28 14.71
C GLY A 509 -11.57 -9.19 14.47
N VAL A 510 -12.01 -8.14 13.82
CA VAL A 510 -11.26 -6.99 13.32
C VAL A 510 -10.46 -6.29 14.41
N GLY A 511 -9.19 -6.00 14.15
CA GLY A 511 -8.37 -5.11 14.99
C GLY A 511 -8.87 -3.67 14.90
N GLU A 512 -9.27 -3.09 16.02
CA GLU A 512 -10.15 -1.91 16.07
C GLU A 512 -9.48 -0.55 15.90
N LEU A 513 -8.18 -0.41 15.94
CA LEU A 513 -7.53 0.91 15.93
C LEU A 513 -7.11 1.39 14.53
N SER A 514 -6.67 0.50 13.66
CA SER A 514 -6.39 0.85 12.26
C SER A 514 -7.65 0.83 11.40
N SER A 515 -8.64 -0.01 11.77
CA SER A 515 -9.91 -0.14 11.06
C SER A 515 -10.79 1.12 11.16
N VAL A 516 -10.72 1.89 12.24
CA VAL A 516 -11.49 3.14 12.37
C VAL A 516 -11.03 4.20 11.36
N TYR A 517 -9.73 4.38 11.16
CA TYR A 517 -9.23 5.33 10.17
C TYR A 517 -9.35 4.79 8.75
N ALA A 518 -8.91 3.56 8.49
CA ALA A 518 -9.03 2.94 7.17
C ALA A 518 -10.50 2.71 6.79
N GLY A 519 -11.36 2.29 7.72
CA GLY A 519 -12.78 2.08 7.50
C GLY A 519 -13.54 3.37 7.21
N TYR A 520 -13.21 4.48 7.88
CA TYR A 520 -13.84 5.77 7.62
C TYR A 520 -13.49 6.33 6.24
N PHE A 521 -12.19 6.30 5.84
CA PHE A 521 -11.73 6.76 4.53
C PHE A 521 -12.18 5.83 3.40
N MET A 522 -12.13 4.53 3.62
CA MET A 522 -12.57 3.56 2.62
C MET A 522 -14.10 3.54 2.47
N GLY A 523 -14.87 3.80 3.53
CA GLY A 523 -16.32 3.80 3.50
C GLY A 523 -16.90 4.87 2.57
N GLU A 524 -16.40 6.11 2.60
CA GLU A 524 -16.93 7.19 1.78
C GLU A 524 -16.55 7.04 0.29
N ALA A 525 -15.28 6.74 0.00
CA ALA A 525 -14.82 6.52 -1.38
C ALA A 525 -15.51 5.29 -2.01
N THR A 526 -15.66 4.22 -1.23
CA THR A 526 -16.31 2.98 -1.69
C THR A 526 -17.82 3.20 -1.87
N GLY A 527 -18.46 3.99 -0.99
CA GLY A 527 -19.86 4.36 -1.13
C GLY A 527 -20.13 5.18 -2.39
N LYS A 528 -19.24 6.14 -2.71
CA LYS A 528 -19.31 6.91 -3.95
C LYS A 528 -19.13 6.00 -5.17
N ALA A 529 -18.17 5.10 -5.15
CA ALA A 529 -17.95 4.14 -6.24
C ALA A 529 -19.16 3.21 -6.43
N LEU A 530 -19.81 2.77 -5.35
CA LEU A 530 -21.04 1.99 -5.43
C LEU A 530 -22.17 2.79 -6.09
N GLN A 531 -22.37 4.06 -5.69
CA GLN A 531 -23.37 4.92 -6.29
C GLN A 531 -23.13 5.14 -7.79
N GLU A 532 -21.89 5.37 -8.19
CA GLU A 532 -21.54 5.48 -9.60
C GLU A 532 -21.81 4.20 -10.39
N ILE A 533 -21.66 3.03 -9.77
CA ILE A 533 -22.00 1.74 -10.39
C ILE A 533 -23.52 1.62 -10.55
N GLU A 534 -24.31 2.04 -9.56
CA GLU A 534 -25.78 2.07 -9.64
C GLU A 534 -26.26 2.95 -10.81
N ASP A 535 -25.71 4.17 -10.91
CA ASP A 535 -26.04 5.09 -11.98
C ASP A 535 -25.65 4.52 -13.37
N ASP A 536 -24.48 3.92 -13.48
CA ASP A 536 -24.00 3.26 -14.68
C ASP A 536 -24.89 2.06 -15.08
N LEU A 537 -25.30 1.23 -14.13
CA LEU A 537 -26.21 0.11 -14.36
C LEU A 537 -27.59 0.60 -14.83
N ALA A 538 -28.15 1.61 -14.17
CA ALA A 538 -29.41 2.24 -14.59
C ALA A 538 -29.33 2.78 -16.03
N TYR A 539 -28.19 3.37 -16.40
CA TYR A 539 -27.95 3.84 -17.76
C TYR A 539 -27.86 2.68 -18.77
N VAL A 540 -27.16 1.60 -18.42
CA VAL A 540 -27.04 0.40 -19.27
C VAL A 540 -28.41 -0.28 -19.46
N TYR A 541 -29.22 -0.40 -18.41
CA TYR A 541 -30.60 -0.89 -18.53
C TYR A 541 -31.47 -0.04 -19.44
N LYS A 542 -31.32 1.29 -19.39
CA LYS A 542 -32.04 2.21 -20.27
C LYS A 542 -31.65 2.04 -21.74
N LEU A 543 -30.39 1.76 -22.04
CA LEU A 543 -29.88 1.62 -23.40
C LEU A 543 -30.18 0.24 -24.01
N TYR A 544 -30.00 -0.83 -23.24
CA TYR A 544 -30.00 -2.20 -23.77
C TYR A 544 -31.14 -3.05 -23.24
N GLY A 545 -31.99 -2.50 -22.35
CA GLY A 545 -33.08 -3.26 -21.73
C GLY A 545 -32.58 -4.41 -20.87
N GLU A 546 -33.40 -5.46 -20.79
CA GLU A 546 -33.09 -6.67 -19.97
C GLU A 546 -32.33 -7.74 -20.77
N ALA A 547 -31.39 -7.34 -21.61
CA ALA A 547 -30.55 -8.29 -22.33
C ALA A 547 -29.79 -9.22 -21.38
N PRO A 548 -29.51 -10.50 -21.76
CA PRO A 548 -28.84 -11.47 -20.88
C PRO A 548 -27.47 -10.95 -20.37
N GLU A 549 -26.76 -10.22 -21.21
CA GLU A 549 -25.47 -9.62 -20.88
C GLU A 549 -25.61 -8.54 -19.79
N VAL A 550 -26.70 -7.76 -19.79
CA VAL A 550 -26.98 -6.74 -18.78
C VAL A 550 -27.38 -7.40 -17.47
N ARG A 551 -28.25 -8.39 -17.52
CA ARG A 551 -28.66 -9.17 -16.33
C ARG A 551 -27.46 -9.87 -15.66
N SER A 552 -26.45 -10.28 -16.42
CA SER A 552 -25.26 -10.90 -15.88
C SER A 552 -24.45 -9.96 -14.96
N LEU A 553 -24.64 -8.61 -15.06
CA LEU A 553 -24.01 -7.60 -14.22
C LEU A 553 -24.70 -7.45 -12.85
N GLU A 554 -25.92 -7.93 -12.72
CA GLU A 554 -26.72 -7.76 -11.50
C GLU A 554 -26.19 -8.55 -10.32
N LEU A 555 -25.80 -9.80 -10.52
CA LEU A 555 -25.28 -10.66 -9.45
C LEU A 555 -23.98 -10.12 -8.82
N PRO A 556 -22.94 -9.74 -9.58
CA PRO A 556 -21.76 -9.11 -9.00
C PRO A 556 -22.09 -7.77 -8.33
N TYR A 557 -23.02 -6.98 -8.83
CA TYR A 557 -23.47 -5.75 -8.20
C TYR A 557 -24.14 -6.02 -6.85
N LEU A 558 -25.18 -6.88 -6.81
CA LEU A 558 -25.90 -7.23 -5.56
C LEU A 558 -24.94 -7.79 -4.51
N TYR A 559 -24.03 -8.65 -4.92
CA TYR A 559 -23.01 -9.18 -4.02
C TYR A 559 -22.05 -8.08 -3.49
N GLY A 560 -21.58 -7.19 -4.37
CA GLY A 560 -20.71 -6.07 -4.00
C GLY A 560 -21.39 -5.07 -3.08
N ALA A 561 -22.64 -4.69 -3.37
CA ALA A 561 -23.45 -3.79 -2.55
C ALA A 561 -23.74 -4.40 -1.17
N GLY A 562 -24.15 -5.68 -1.13
CA GLY A 562 -24.37 -6.39 0.13
C GLY A 562 -23.11 -6.41 0.99
N LYS A 563 -21.97 -6.73 0.40
CA LYS A 563 -20.69 -6.77 1.09
C LYS A 563 -20.23 -5.38 1.60
N TYR A 564 -20.42 -4.32 0.79
CA TYR A 564 -20.14 -2.95 1.22
C TYR A 564 -20.98 -2.57 2.43
N HIS A 565 -22.30 -2.75 2.38
CA HIS A 565 -23.18 -2.40 3.50
C HIS A 565 -22.86 -3.19 4.77
N MET A 566 -22.50 -4.47 4.65
CA MET A 566 -22.01 -5.25 5.81
C MET A 566 -20.72 -4.66 6.39
N SER A 567 -19.79 -4.20 5.57
CA SER A 567 -18.50 -3.66 6.02
C SER A 567 -18.62 -2.31 6.73
N VAL A 568 -19.62 -1.50 6.37
CA VAL A 568 -19.87 -0.19 7.02
C VAL A 568 -20.85 -0.27 8.20
N GLY A 569 -21.29 -1.49 8.57
CA GLY A 569 -22.18 -1.71 9.71
C GLY A 569 -23.68 -1.56 9.40
N ASP A 570 -24.05 -1.28 8.15
CA ASP A 570 -25.46 -1.24 7.72
C ASP A 570 -25.94 -2.67 7.36
N HIS A 571 -26.01 -3.49 8.40
CA HIS A 571 -26.30 -4.90 8.25
C HIS A 571 -27.68 -5.19 7.65
N GLU A 572 -28.66 -4.32 7.92
CA GLU A 572 -30.01 -4.50 7.39
C GLU A 572 -30.05 -4.41 5.87
N ARG A 573 -29.38 -3.39 5.29
CA ARG A 573 -29.25 -3.27 3.84
C ARG A 573 -28.39 -4.38 3.26
N GLY A 574 -27.28 -4.73 3.92
CA GLY A 574 -26.41 -5.81 3.48
C GLY A 574 -27.13 -7.15 3.36
N VAL A 575 -27.91 -7.54 4.37
CA VAL A 575 -28.74 -8.74 4.35
C VAL A 575 -29.78 -8.70 3.23
N ARG A 576 -30.41 -7.53 3.00
CA ARG A 576 -31.41 -7.36 1.92
C ARG A 576 -30.81 -7.62 0.55
N TYR A 577 -29.68 -7.03 0.22
CA TYR A 577 -28.99 -7.26 -1.05
C TYR A 577 -28.61 -8.74 -1.26
N PHE A 578 -28.16 -9.43 -0.20
CA PHE A 578 -27.86 -10.86 -0.30
C PHE A 578 -29.14 -11.70 -0.49
N GLN A 579 -30.28 -11.33 0.10
CA GLN A 579 -31.56 -12.01 -0.10
C GLN A 579 -32.06 -11.82 -1.54
N GLU A 580 -31.99 -10.59 -2.08
CA GLU A 580 -32.33 -10.30 -3.48
C GLU A 580 -31.46 -11.14 -4.43
N LEU A 581 -30.14 -11.24 -4.16
CA LEU A 581 -29.23 -12.09 -4.94
C LEU A 581 -29.63 -13.57 -4.88
N LEU A 582 -30.04 -14.06 -3.71
CA LEU A 582 -30.46 -15.47 -3.54
C LEU A 582 -31.79 -15.79 -4.25
N ASP A 583 -32.67 -14.81 -4.31
CA ASP A 583 -34.00 -14.92 -4.98
C ASP A 583 -33.87 -14.80 -6.51
N GLU A 584 -32.79 -14.22 -7.02
CA GLU A 584 -32.53 -14.11 -8.46
C GLU A 584 -32.38 -15.49 -9.10
N SER A 585 -33.32 -15.82 -9.99
CA SER A 585 -33.39 -17.14 -10.63
C SER A 585 -33.15 -17.11 -12.14
N THR A 586 -33.09 -15.90 -12.73
CA THR A 586 -33.06 -15.73 -14.20
C THR A 586 -31.66 -15.78 -14.79
N VAL A 587 -30.63 -15.58 -13.96
CA VAL A 587 -29.22 -15.55 -14.42
C VAL A 587 -28.66 -16.96 -14.48
N GLN A 588 -28.22 -17.36 -15.68
CA GLN A 588 -27.56 -18.63 -15.90
C GLN A 588 -26.24 -18.67 -15.13
N ASP A 589 -25.97 -19.74 -14.37
CA ASP A 589 -24.75 -19.93 -13.56
C ASP A 589 -24.60 -19.01 -12.33
N ALA A 590 -25.68 -18.66 -11.66
CA ALA A 590 -25.70 -17.89 -10.42
C ALA A 590 -25.09 -18.62 -9.19
N SER A 591 -24.80 -19.93 -9.31
CA SER A 591 -24.40 -20.81 -8.20
C SER A 591 -23.20 -20.29 -7.39
N ASN A 592 -22.18 -19.76 -8.05
CA ASN A 592 -21.00 -19.20 -7.38
C ASN A 592 -21.32 -17.95 -6.53
N TYR A 593 -22.13 -17.02 -7.06
CA TYR A 593 -22.55 -15.83 -6.31
C TYR A 593 -23.49 -16.17 -5.18
N LYS A 594 -24.42 -17.13 -5.37
CA LYS A 594 -25.30 -17.61 -4.30
C LYS A 594 -24.51 -18.25 -3.16
N LEU A 595 -23.50 -19.07 -3.45
CA LEU A 595 -22.63 -19.62 -2.41
C LEU A 595 -21.84 -18.54 -1.66
N LYS A 596 -21.36 -17.52 -2.37
CA LYS A 596 -20.71 -16.36 -1.72
C LYS A 596 -21.68 -15.63 -0.80
N ALA A 597 -22.91 -15.35 -1.24
CA ALA A 597 -23.93 -14.68 -0.44
C ALA A 597 -24.34 -15.51 0.79
N TYR A 598 -24.53 -16.82 0.65
CA TYR A 598 -24.77 -17.71 1.78
C TYR A 598 -23.65 -17.64 2.81
N LYS A 599 -22.39 -17.65 2.39
CA LYS A 599 -21.27 -17.55 3.33
C LYS A 599 -21.26 -16.22 4.09
N GLU A 600 -21.51 -15.09 3.42
CA GLU A 600 -21.60 -13.78 4.11
C GLU A 600 -22.74 -13.75 5.14
N LEU A 601 -23.91 -14.29 4.79
CA LEU A 601 -25.03 -14.41 5.71
C LEU A 601 -24.69 -15.34 6.90
N ILE A 602 -24.04 -16.48 6.65
CA ILE A 602 -23.59 -17.38 7.71
C ILE A 602 -22.62 -16.65 8.65
N TYR A 603 -21.65 -15.91 8.13
CA TYR A 603 -20.70 -15.14 8.94
C TYR A 603 -21.39 -14.08 9.78
N TYR A 604 -22.33 -13.34 9.19
CA TYR A 604 -23.13 -12.36 9.92
C TYR A 604 -23.91 -13.00 11.07
N HIS A 605 -24.64 -14.08 10.82
CA HIS A 605 -25.44 -14.76 11.84
C HIS A 605 -24.57 -15.44 12.91
N LEU A 606 -23.36 -15.89 12.58
CA LEU A 606 -22.38 -16.37 13.56
C LEU A 606 -21.98 -15.25 14.55
N GLN A 607 -21.72 -14.03 14.05
CA GLN A 607 -21.41 -12.88 14.88
C GLN A 607 -22.58 -12.50 15.79
N MET A 608 -23.80 -12.53 15.26
CA MET A 608 -25.02 -12.22 15.99
C MET A 608 -25.53 -13.38 16.85
N ARG A 609 -24.90 -14.56 16.78
CA ARG A 609 -25.32 -15.79 17.47
C ARG A 609 -26.74 -16.25 17.12
N HIS A 610 -27.19 -16.02 15.90
CA HIS A 610 -28.49 -16.43 15.40
C HIS A 610 -28.41 -17.88 14.87
N ILE A 611 -28.46 -18.85 15.77
CA ILE A 611 -28.14 -20.26 15.50
C ILE A 611 -29.09 -20.89 14.47
N LEU A 612 -30.38 -20.56 14.55
CA LEU A 612 -31.39 -21.10 13.62
C LEU A 612 -31.07 -20.72 12.16
N GLU A 613 -30.76 -19.47 11.94
CA GLU A 613 -30.41 -18.91 10.63
C GLU A 613 -29.08 -19.53 10.10
N ILE A 614 -28.11 -19.75 10.97
CA ILE A 614 -26.87 -20.44 10.59
C ILE A 614 -27.17 -21.84 10.05
N HIS A 615 -28.00 -22.63 10.75
CA HIS A 615 -28.39 -23.97 10.29
C HIS A 615 -29.14 -23.93 8.97
N GLN A 616 -30.07 -22.98 8.80
CA GLN A 616 -30.82 -22.80 7.54
C GLN A 616 -29.89 -22.48 6.37
N TYR A 617 -29.03 -21.47 6.53
CA TYR A 617 -28.14 -21.06 5.44
C TYR A 617 -27.03 -22.07 5.16
N THR A 618 -26.44 -22.72 6.18
CA THR A 618 -25.43 -23.76 5.97
C THR A 618 -26.02 -24.98 5.26
N THR A 619 -27.27 -25.35 5.54
CA THR A 619 -27.94 -26.45 4.88
C THR A 619 -28.23 -26.14 3.40
N LYS A 620 -28.74 -24.95 3.10
CA LYS A 620 -28.98 -24.49 1.70
C LYS A 620 -27.67 -24.37 0.91
N ALA A 621 -26.64 -23.80 1.54
CA ALA A 621 -25.33 -23.65 0.93
C ALA A 621 -24.65 -24.99 0.65
N LEU A 622 -24.78 -25.97 1.57
CA LEU A 622 -24.20 -27.31 1.40
C LEU A 622 -24.88 -28.04 0.25
N ALA A 623 -26.21 -28.04 0.21
CA ALA A 623 -26.98 -28.65 -0.88
C ALA A 623 -26.58 -28.08 -2.25
N LEU A 624 -26.40 -26.75 -2.34
CA LEU A 624 -25.97 -26.11 -3.58
C LEU A 624 -24.50 -26.46 -3.94
N ALA A 625 -23.59 -26.48 -2.95
CA ALA A 625 -22.20 -26.84 -3.17
C ALA A 625 -22.03 -28.32 -3.58
N GLU A 626 -22.83 -29.24 -3.05
CA GLU A 626 -22.85 -30.65 -3.41
C GLU A 626 -23.42 -30.86 -4.83
N GLN A 627 -24.47 -30.15 -5.19
CA GLN A 627 -25.08 -30.21 -6.53
C GLN A 627 -24.06 -29.83 -7.62
N TYR A 628 -23.19 -28.86 -7.38
CA TYR A 628 -22.18 -28.41 -8.34
C TYR A 628 -20.78 -28.96 -8.06
N HIS A 629 -20.64 -29.90 -7.11
CA HIS A 629 -19.36 -30.54 -6.75
C HIS A 629 -18.24 -29.57 -6.34
N PHE A 630 -18.58 -28.47 -5.68
CA PHE A 630 -17.63 -27.46 -5.20
C PHE A 630 -16.96 -27.91 -3.90
N LYS A 631 -16.00 -28.84 -3.98
CA LYS A 631 -15.32 -29.49 -2.83
C LYS A 631 -14.74 -28.49 -1.82
N LYS A 632 -14.16 -27.37 -2.29
CA LYS A 632 -13.66 -26.30 -1.43
C LYS A 632 -14.77 -25.72 -0.56
N GLU A 633 -15.89 -25.37 -1.19
CA GLU A 633 -17.00 -24.72 -0.50
C GLU A 633 -17.67 -25.70 0.49
N ILE A 634 -17.78 -26.98 0.12
CA ILE A 634 -18.27 -28.04 1.03
C ILE A 634 -17.43 -28.06 2.30
N GLY A 635 -16.08 -28.11 2.20
CA GLY A 635 -15.20 -28.15 3.37
C GLY A 635 -15.35 -26.92 4.27
N ILE A 636 -15.46 -25.72 3.70
CA ILE A 636 -15.69 -24.47 4.47
C ILE A 636 -17.06 -24.51 5.16
N ILE A 637 -18.12 -24.87 4.45
CA ILE A 637 -19.49 -24.88 4.99
C ILE A 637 -19.64 -25.92 6.10
N LEU A 638 -19.04 -27.11 5.95
CA LEU A 638 -19.03 -28.15 7.00
C LEU A 638 -18.40 -27.61 8.30
N ARG A 639 -17.27 -26.90 8.20
CA ARG A 639 -16.62 -26.28 9.36
C ARG A 639 -17.52 -25.22 10.01
N LEU A 640 -18.19 -24.36 9.22
CA LEU A 640 -19.09 -23.34 9.73
C LEU A 640 -20.37 -23.96 10.37
N LYS A 641 -20.88 -25.04 9.81
CA LYS A 641 -21.99 -25.81 10.40
C LYS A 641 -21.59 -26.47 11.71
N ALA A 642 -20.38 -26.99 11.79
CA ALA A 642 -19.83 -27.55 13.02
C ALA A 642 -19.74 -26.49 14.13
N LEU A 643 -19.35 -25.26 13.79
CA LEU A 643 -19.29 -24.15 14.74
C LEU A 643 -20.69 -23.83 15.30
N ALA A 644 -21.75 -23.88 14.49
CA ALA A 644 -23.13 -23.72 14.99
C ALA A 644 -23.47 -24.81 16.04
N PHE A 645 -23.15 -26.07 15.77
CA PHE A 645 -23.36 -27.14 16.75
C PHE A 645 -22.53 -26.98 18.04
N ILE A 646 -21.30 -26.44 17.93
CA ILE A 646 -20.49 -26.09 19.11
C ILE A 646 -21.20 -24.99 19.93
N MET A 647 -21.72 -23.94 19.26
CA MET A 647 -22.45 -22.86 19.93
C MET A 647 -23.74 -23.34 20.61
N GLU A 648 -24.39 -24.40 20.09
CA GLU A 648 -25.54 -25.07 20.71
C GLU A 648 -25.15 -26.03 21.86
N GLY A 649 -23.86 -26.27 22.08
CA GLY A 649 -23.43 -27.28 23.04
C GLY A 649 -23.63 -28.73 22.58
N GLN A 650 -23.62 -28.97 21.27
CA GLN A 650 -23.81 -30.28 20.63
C GLN A 650 -22.51 -30.82 19.97
N PRO A 651 -21.41 -31.04 20.73
CA PRO A 651 -20.11 -31.42 20.16
C PRO A 651 -20.12 -32.75 19.41
N THR A 652 -20.99 -33.66 19.76
CA THR A 652 -21.12 -34.95 19.07
C THR A 652 -21.50 -34.83 17.61
N GLN A 653 -22.26 -33.78 17.25
CA GLN A 653 -22.61 -33.47 15.88
C GLN A 653 -21.53 -32.64 15.16
N ALA A 654 -20.76 -31.85 15.89
CA ALA A 654 -19.71 -31.01 15.35
C ALA A 654 -18.47 -31.80 14.91
N ILE A 655 -18.02 -32.77 15.73
CA ILE A 655 -16.79 -33.52 15.49
C ILE A 655 -16.73 -34.15 14.09
N PRO A 656 -17.72 -34.95 13.63
CA PRO A 656 -17.64 -35.58 12.33
C PRO A 656 -17.61 -34.57 11.16
N LEU A 657 -18.23 -33.38 11.31
CA LEU A 657 -18.18 -32.33 10.30
C LEU A 657 -16.79 -31.68 10.22
N LEU A 658 -16.13 -31.47 11.37
CA LEU A 658 -14.77 -30.96 11.40
C LEU A 658 -13.76 -31.94 10.81
N GLU A 659 -13.88 -33.24 11.15
CA GLU A 659 -13.03 -34.28 10.61
C GLU A 659 -13.19 -34.42 9.10
N GLU A 660 -14.42 -34.34 8.59
CA GLU A 660 -14.70 -34.39 7.16
C GLU A 660 -14.14 -33.13 6.45
N SER A 661 -14.26 -31.95 7.04
CA SER A 661 -13.64 -30.72 6.53
C SER A 661 -12.12 -30.88 6.43
N ILE A 662 -11.45 -31.37 7.48
CA ILE A 662 -10.00 -31.65 7.49
C ILE A 662 -9.65 -32.64 6.38
N ARG A 663 -10.41 -33.75 6.26
CA ARG A 663 -10.22 -34.77 5.22
C ARG A 663 -10.25 -34.19 3.80
N LEU A 664 -11.25 -33.36 3.51
CA LEU A 664 -11.41 -32.70 2.20
C LEU A 664 -10.23 -31.79 1.86
N PHE A 665 -9.69 -31.08 2.84
CA PHE A 665 -8.55 -30.19 2.64
C PHE A 665 -7.17 -30.88 2.74
N SER A 666 -7.11 -32.14 3.17
CA SER A 666 -5.87 -32.90 3.35
C SER A 666 -5.61 -33.94 2.28
N VAL A 667 -6.32 -33.90 1.12
CA VAL A 667 -6.23 -34.92 0.06
C VAL A 667 -4.82 -35.01 -0.54
N THR A 668 -4.14 -33.88 -0.70
CA THR A 668 -2.74 -33.81 -1.14
C THR A 668 -2.00 -32.75 -0.33
N GLN A 669 -0.67 -32.85 -0.27
CA GLN A 669 0.15 -31.88 0.43
C GLN A 669 -0.02 -30.45 -0.15
N THR A 670 -0.17 -30.30 -1.45
CA THR A 670 -0.42 -29.03 -2.11
C THR A 670 -1.78 -28.43 -1.71
N VAL A 671 -2.83 -29.28 -1.64
CA VAL A 671 -4.16 -28.85 -1.20
C VAL A 671 -4.13 -28.48 0.28
N ALA A 672 -3.45 -29.26 1.12
CA ALA A 672 -3.32 -29.00 2.54
C ALA A 672 -2.59 -27.66 2.81
N ARG A 673 -1.52 -27.37 2.09
CA ARG A 673 -0.85 -26.06 2.14
C ARG A 673 -1.78 -24.92 1.78
N ARG A 674 -2.49 -25.05 0.65
CA ARG A 674 -3.40 -24.01 0.15
C ARG A 674 -4.54 -23.69 1.12
N TYR A 675 -5.00 -24.65 1.90
CA TYR A 675 -6.11 -24.53 2.84
C TYR A 675 -5.69 -24.72 4.30
N ALA A 676 -4.41 -24.47 4.61
CA ALA A 676 -3.82 -24.68 5.92
C ALA A 676 -4.61 -23.96 7.03
N ILE A 677 -5.04 -22.73 6.79
CA ILE A 677 -5.85 -21.96 7.74
C ILE A 677 -7.20 -22.64 8.07
N ASN A 678 -7.85 -23.26 7.07
CA ASN A 678 -9.11 -23.96 7.30
C ASN A 678 -8.91 -25.24 8.11
N ILE A 679 -7.80 -25.96 7.88
CA ILE A 679 -7.40 -27.15 8.65
C ILE A 679 -7.04 -26.75 10.08
N ALA A 680 -6.22 -25.71 10.24
CA ALA A 680 -5.81 -25.21 11.55
C ALA A 680 -7.01 -24.74 12.39
N ALA A 681 -7.94 -24.00 11.79
CA ALA A 681 -9.17 -23.59 12.46
C ALA A 681 -10.04 -24.77 12.88
N ALA A 682 -10.14 -25.82 12.06
CA ALA A 682 -10.88 -27.02 12.42
C ALA A 682 -10.24 -27.76 13.61
N TYR A 683 -8.91 -27.87 13.66
CA TYR A 683 -8.21 -28.41 14.81
C TYR A 683 -8.38 -27.54 16.06
N ASN A 684 -8.36 -26.22 15.92
CA ASN A 684 -8.63 -25.33 17.06
C ASN A 684 -10.05 -25.57 17.62
N TYR A 685 -11.07 -25.73 16.79
CA TYR A 685 -12.43 -26.04 17.27
C TYR A 685 -12.51 -27.43 17.93
N LEU A 686 -11.77 -28.43 17.42
CA LEU A 686 -11.66 -29.72 18.12
C LEU A 686 -11.00 -29.54 19.48
N GLY A 687 -9.98 -28.68 19.58
CA GLY A 687 -9.35 -28.30 20.85
C GLY A 687 -10.34 -27.64 21.84
N ASP A 688 -11.16 -26.72 21.36
CA ASP A 688 -12.22 -26.07 22.16
C ASP A 688 -13.25 -27.08 22.67
N ILE A 689 -13.61 -28.08 21.85
CA ILE A 689 -14.50 -29.19 22.26
C ILE A 689 -13.87 -30.01 23.40
N GLU A 690 -12.61 -30.43 23.24
CA GLU A 690 -11.92 -31.22 24.27
C GLU A 690 -11.74 -30.39 25.56
N ARG A 691 -11.43 -29.10 25.44
CA ARG A 691 -11.31 -28.22 26.60
C ARG A 691 -12.64 -28.05 27.34
N SER A 692 -13.77 -27.95 26.63
CA SER A 692 -15.10 -27.87 27.24
C SER A 692 -15.48 -29.14 27.99
N ARG A 693 -14.91 -30.29 27.60
CA ARG A 693 -15.02 -31.58 28.31
C ARG A 693 -14.04 -31.75 29.46
N VAL A 694 -13.22 -30.69 29.73
CA VAL A 694 -12.11 -30.72 30.68
C VAL A 694 -11.06 -31.77 30.34
N ASN A 695 -10.99 -32.25 29.11
CA ASN A 695 -9.90 -33.07 28.59
C ASN A 695 -8.76 -32.13 28.09
N LEU A 696 -8.03 -31.56 29.06
CA LEU A 696 -7.03 -30.53 28.79
C LEU A 696 -5.84 -31.07 27.98
N GLU A 697 -5.42 -32.32 28.16
CA GLU A 697 -4.37 -32.95 27.36
C GLU A 697 -4.79 -33.14 25.90
N GLY A 698 -6.01 -33.59 25.67
CA GLY A 698 -6.58 -33.72 24.32
C GLY A 698 -6.72 -32.36 23.65
N ALA A 699 -7.14 -31.34 24.40
CA ALA A 699 -7.25 -29.98 23.89
C ALA A 699 -5.90 -29.40 23.46
N LEU A 700 -4.86 -29.54 24.30
CA LEU A 700 -3.51 -29.08 24.00
C LEU A 700 -2.97 -29.75 22.72
N ALA A 701 -3.13 -31.07 22.60
CA ALA A 701 -2.70 -31.79 21.39
C ALA A 701 -3.40 -31.32 20.11
N MET A 702 -4.68 -30.91 20.19
CA MET A 702 -5.38 -30.35 19.02
C MET A 702 -4.89 -28.93 18.66
N TYR A 703 -4.66 -28.07 19.65
CA TYR A 703 -4.08 -26.75 19.43
C TYR A 703 -2.67 -26.82 18.84
N GLU A 704 -1.83 -27.74 19.29
CA GLU A 704 -0.48 -27.97 18.75
C GLU A 704 -0.53 -28.41 17.27
N LYS A 705 -1.51 -29.26 16.91
CA LYS A 705 -1.74 -29.60 15.50
C LYS A 705 -2.13 -28.35 14.69
N ALA A 706 -3.00 -27.50 15.21
CA ALA A 706 -3.36 -26.25 14.54
C ALA A 706 -2.14 -25.35 14.34
N LEU A 707 -1.29 -25.19 15.37
CA LEU A 707 -0.05 -24.42 15.32
C LEU A 707 0.92 -24.95 14.26
N THR A 708 1.05 -26.29 14.12
CA THR A 708 1.91 -26.89 13.10
C THR A 708 1.55 -26.47 11.67
N TYR A 709 0.27 -26.28 11.38
CA TYR A 709 -0.17 -25.77 10.08
C TYR A 709 0.08 -24.27 9.93
N CYS A 710 -0.03 -23.50 11.01
CA CYS A 710 0.26 -22.07 11.00
C CYS A 710 1.76 -21.79 10.85
N ASP A 711 2.64 -22.53 11.54
CA ASP A 711 4.10 -22.37 11.44
C ASP A 711 4.60 -22.67 10.02
N LYS A 712 4.07 -23.71 9.39
CA LYS A 712 4.48 -24.10 8.02
C LYS A 712 4.11 -23.07 6.94
N GLU A 713 3.06 -22.32 7.16
CA GLU A 713 2.52 -21.36 6.18
C GLU A 713 2.54 -19.91 6.72
N GLU A 714 3.24 -19.68 7.85
CA GLU A 714 3.50 -18.35 8.43
C GLU A 714 2.25 -17.51 8.72
N LEU A 715 1.19 -18.17 9.20
CA LEU A 715 -0.11 -17.56 9.50
C LEU A 715 -0.12 -16.96 10.91
N TYR A 716 0.66 -15.88 11.14
CA TYR A 716 0.93 -15.35 12.47
C TYR A 716 -0.30 -14.83 13.22
N SER A 717 -1.24 -14.15 12.54
CA SER A 717 -2.48 -13.69 13.18
C SER A 717 -3.30 -14.86 13.74
N SER A 718 -3.43 -15.95 12.98
CA SER A 718 -4.11 -17.17 13.43
C SER A 718 -3.28 -17.92 14.46
N TRP A 719 -1.95 -17.93 14.30
CA TRP A 719 -1.01 -18.54 15.23
C TRP A 719 -1.17 -17.96 16.63
N ILE A 720 -1.25 -16.62 16.76
CA ILE A 720 -1.45 -15.93 18.06
C ILE A 720 -2.72 -16.43 18.75
N VAL A 721 -3.83 -16.58 18.02
CA VAL A 721 -5.09 -17.06 18.60
C VAL A 721 -4.96 -18.49 19.12
N PHE A 722 -4.39 -19.38 18.30
CA PHE A 722 -4.29 -20.79 18.64
C PHE A 722 -3.24 -21.03 19.75
N ALA A 723 -2.12 -20.28 19.72
CA ALA A 723 -1.12 -20.30 20.76
C ALA A 723 -1.64 -19.73 22.09
N THR A 724 -2.49 -18.69 22.06
CA THR A 724 -3.16 -18.20 23.27
C THR A 724 -4.04 -19.30 23.88
N ASN A 725 -4.83 -20.02 23.06
CA ASN A 725 -5.66 -21.13 23.55
C ASN A 725 -4.80 -22.29 24.08
N ALA A 726 -3.68 -22.62 23.42
CA ALA A 726 -2.70 -23.59 23.87
C ALA A 726 -2.06 -23.16 25.21
N GLY A 727 -1.64 -21.91 25.32
CA GLY A 727 -1.06 -21.31 26.52
C GLY A 727 -2.01 -21.34 27.72
N MET A 728 -3.28 -20.95 27.52
CA MET A 728 -4.33 -21.04 28.56
C MET A 728 -4.57 -22.48 28.98
N THR A 729 -4.49 -23.43 28.06
CA THR A 729 -4.67 -24.87 28.37
C THR A 729 -3.43 -25.43 29.10
N ALA A 730 -2.22 -25.07 28.69
CA ALA A 730 -0.98 -25.42 29.38
C ALA A 730 -0.96 -24.84 30.80
N PHE A 731 -1.43 -23.60 31.00
CA PHE A 731 -1.61 -23.00 32.31
C PHE A 731 -2.57 -23.81 33.20
N ALA A 732 -3.72 -24.22 32.66
CA ALA A 732 -4.70 -25.05 33.36
C ALA A 732 -4.14 -26.42 33.74
N LEU A 733 -3.21 -26.97 32.95
CA LEU A 733 -2.44 -28.19 33.22
C LEU A 733 -1.28 -27.97 34.19
N GLN A 734 -1.08 -26.75 34.71
CA GLN A 734 0.05 -26.36 35.55
C GLN A 734 1.42 -26.49 34.85
N ARG A 735 1.45 -26.53 33.49
CA ARG A 735 2.68 -26.54 32.69
C ARG A 735 3.12 -25.09 32.42
N TYR A 736 3.55 -24.41 33.48
CA TYR A 736 3.79 -22.96 33.44
C TYR A 736 4.91 -22.53 32.48
N GLU A 737 5.96 -23.38 32.33
CA GLU A 737 7.05 -23.10 31.38
C GLU A 737 6.52 -23.09 29.93
N LEU A 738 5.75 -24.11 29.56
CA LEU A 738 5.13 -24.20 28.22
C LEU A 738 4.11 -23.07 27.98
N ALA A 739 3.32 -22.73 29.01
CA ALA A 739 2.40 -21.58 28.93
C ALA A 739 3.17 -20.28 28.71
N SER A 740 4.30 -20.10 29.40
CA SER A 740 5.18 -18.94 29.24
C SER A 740 5.73 -18.83 27.81
N GLU A 741 6.20 -19.94 27.23
CA GLU A 741 6.69 -19.95 25.84
C GLU A 741 5.62 -19.50 24.85
N TYR A 742 4.39 -20.03 24.94
CA TYR A 742 3.29 -19.63 24.06
C TYR A 742 2.92 -18.17 24.23
N PHE A 743 2.79 -17.66 25.46
CA PHE A 743 2.39 -16.28 25.69
C PHE A 743 3.49 -15.26 25.31
N HIS A 744 4.77 -15.53 25.61
CA HIS A 744 5.86 -14.63 25.21
C HIS A 744 6.00 -14.56 23.69
N LYS A 745 6.03 -15.72 23.00
CA LYS A 745 6.07 -15.73 21.54
C LYS A 745 4.84 -15.03 20.93
N SER A 746 3.63 -15.22 21.50
CA SER A 746 2.42 -14.50 21.06
C SER A 746 2.54 -13.01 21.30
N TYR A 747 3.10 -12.59 22.44
CA TYR A 747 3.29 -11.18 22.76
C TYR A 747 4.31 -10.51 21.83
N GLU A 748 5.44 -11.17 21.58
CA GLU A 748 6.45 -10.70 20.61
C GLU A 748 5.84 -10.54 19.22
N LEU A 749 5.06 -11.51 18.74
CA LEU A 749 4.35 -11.42 17.47
C LEU A 749 3.30 -10.30 17.48
N CYS A 750 2.59 -10.08 18.60
CA CYS A 750 1.67 -8.94 18.73
C CYS A 750 2.40 -7.61 18.61
N LEU A 751 3.58 -7.46 19.21
CA LEU A 751 4.39 -6.24 19.11
C LEU A 751 5.00 -6.08 17.71
N GLN A 752 5.58 -7.16 17.18
CA GLN A 752 6.24 -7.15 15.87
C GLN A 752 5.25 -6.83 14.72
N TYR A 753 4.02 -7.35 14.82
CA TYR A 753 3.01 -7.22 13.77
C TYR A 753 1.84 -6.30 14.16
N THR A 754 1.95 -5.54 15.25
CA THR A 754 0.90 -4.66 15.83
C THR A 754 -0.49 -5.31 15.88
N ILE A 755 -0.55 -6.60 16.16
CA ILE A 755 -1.80 -7.34 16.26
C ILE A 755 -2.40 -7.10 17.63
N SER A 756 -3.55 -6.43 17.70
CA SER A 756 -4.26 -6.14 18.96
C SER A 756 -5.05 -7.35 19.48
N ARG A 757 -5.32 -8.29 18.60
CA ARG A 757 -6.14 -9.46 18.87
C ARG A 757 -5.53 -10.37 19.93
N ARG A 758 -6.33 -10.83 20.89
CA ARG A 758 -5.90 -11.65 22.02
C ARG A 758 -4.85 -10.98 22.94
N ARG A 759 -4.38 -9.79 22.58
CA ARG A 759 -3.36 -9.09 23.35
C ARG A 759 -3.76 -8.85 24.80
N PRO A 760 -5.01 -8.44 25.14
CA PRO A 760 -5.44 -8.31 26.54
C PRO A 760 -5.33 -9.64 27.31
N THR A 761 -5.75 -10.74 26.70
CA THR A 761 -5.65 -12.08 27.32
C THR A 761 -4.19 -12.49 27.51
N ILE A 762 -3.33 -12.28 26.50
CA ILE A 762 -1.90 -12.62 26.57
C ILE A 762 -1.22 -11.85 27.69
N GLU A 763 -1.39 -10.52 27.73
CA GLU A 763 -0.84 -9.64 28.77
C GLU A 763 -1.35 -10.03 30.17
N ALA A 764 -2.64 -10.35 30.29
CA ALA A 764 -3.22 -10.77 31.55
C ALA A 764 -2.58 -12.07 32.08
N TYR A 765 -2.39 -13.08 31.22
CA TYR A 765 -1.73 -14.35 31.66
C TYR A 765 -0.24 -14.15 31.89
N LEU A 766 0.46 -13.28 31.13
CA LEU A 766 1.86 -12.91 31.42
C LEU A 766 1.98 -12.26 32.81
N ALA A 767 1.00 -11.47 33.25
CA ALA A 767 0.97 -10.91 34.59
C ALA A 767 0.93 -12.00 35.69
N ILE A 768 0.15 -13.09 35.51
CA ILE A 768 0.16 -14.21 36.45
C ILE A 768 1.56 -14.85 36.53
N LEU A 769 2.15 -15.10 35.37
CA LEU A 769 3.47 -15.75 35.29
C LEU A 769 4.58 -14.88 35.90
N ALA A 770 4.55 -13.56 35.66
CA ALA A 770 5.46 -12.61 36.28
C ALA A 770 5.27 -12.56 37.81
N GLN A 771 4.03 -12.59 38.31
CA GLN A 771 3.74 -12.61 39.73
C GLN A 771 4.21 -13.92 40.38
N GLN A 772 4.10 -15.07 39.72
CA GLN A 772 4.67 -16.36 40.20
C GLN A 772 6.18 -16.28 40.39
N GLN A 773 6.86 -15.50 39.51
CA GLN A 773 8.31 -15.24 39.61
C GLN A 773 8.66 -14.11 40.59
N LYS A 774 7.67 -13.58 41.30
CA LYS A 774 7.82 -12.45 42.26
C LYS A 774 8.23 -11.12 41.59
N GLN A 775 7.95 -10.95 40.32
CA GLN A 775 8.22 -9.74 39.54
C GLN A 775 6.98 -8.84 39.54
N THR A 776 6.57 -8.32 40.70
CA THR A 776 5.33 -7.58 40.91
C THR A 776 5.23 -6.33 40.02
N ALA A 777 6.32 -5.59 39.84
CA ALA A 777 6.30 -4.38 38.97
C ALA A 777 5.99 -4.73 37.53
N GLU A 778 6.53 -5.81 36.99
CA GLU A 778 6.27 -6.29 35.65
C GLU A 778 4.84 -6.82 35.53
N ALA A 779 4.36 -7.57 36.49
CA ALA A 779 2.98 -8.06 36.55
C ALA A 779 1.96 -6.91 36.50
N LEU A 780 2.19 -5.82 37.25
CA LEU A 780 1.36 -4.62 37.21
C LEU A 780 1.41 -3.93 35.85
N GLY A 781 2.60 -3.84 35.22
CA GLY A 781 2.75 -3.28 33.88
C GLY A 781 1.91 -4.03 32.84
N TYR A 782 1.94 -5.36 32.88
CA TYR A 782 1.11 -6.20 32.02
C TYR A 782 -0.39 -6.03 32.30
N LEU A 783 -0.81 -5.95 33.56
CA LEU A 783 -2.24 -5.76 33.90
C LEU A 783 -2.78 -4.40 33.45
N GLU A 784 -2.02 -3.31 33.61
CA GLU A 784 -2.42 -1.98 33.16
C GLU A 784 -2.50 -1.91 31.63
N SER A 785 -1.55 -2.54 30.94
CA SER A 785 -1.56 -2.70 29.49
C SER A 785 -2.78 -3.50 29.05
N ALA A 786 -3.02 -4.66 29.66
CA ALA A 786 -4.18 -5.51 29.39
C ALA A 786 -5.50 -4.76 29.58
N ARG A 787 -5.61 -3.96 30.66
CA ARG A 787 -6.79 -3.13 30.93
C ARG A 787 -7.01 -2.09 29.83
N THR A 788 -5.97 -1.40 29.42
CA THR A 788 -6.03 -0.40 28.34
C THR A 788 -6.51 -1.03 27.03
N HIS A 789 -5.93 -2.16 26.65
CA HIS A 789 -6.30 -2.87 25.43
C HIS A 789 -7.68 -3.51 25.52
N ALA A 790 -8.08 -4.05 26.69
CA ALA A 790 -9.41 -4.62 26.89
C ALA A 790 -10.52 -3.59 26.80
N MET A 791 -10.28 -2.37 27.32
CA MET A 791 -11.24 -1.26 27.21
C MET A 791 -11.37 -0.71 25.78
N ALA A 792 -10.34 -0.86 24.98
CA ALA A 792 -10.37 -0.45 23.56
C ALA A 792 -11.10 -1.48 22.68
N THR A 793 -11.42 -2.68 23.20
CA THR A 793 -12.10 -3.73 22.42
C THR A 793 -13.58 -3.80 22.74
N THR A 794 -14.43 -4.17 21.74
CA THR A 794 -15.84 -4.46 21.96
C THR A 794 -16.07 -5.93 22.39
N HIS A 795 -14.99 -6.71 22.56
CA HIS A 795 -15.08 -8.14 22.88
C HIS A 795 -15.21 -8.42 24.37
N ASN A 796 -16.43 -8.71 24.80
CA ASN A 796 -16.75 -9.04 26.18
C ASN A 796 -15.89 -10.18 26.77
N GLN A 797 -15.47 -11.16 25.96
CA GLN A 797 -14.60 -12.25 26.43
C GLN A 797 -13.20 -11.80 26.87
N GLU A 798 -12.60 -10.83 26.17
CA GLU A 798 -11.28 -10.30 26.55
C GLU A 798 -11.38 -9.58 27.91
N VAL A 799 -12.43 -8.78 28.09
CA VAL A 799 -12.75 -8.15 29.38
C VAL A 799 -12.97 -9.20 30.45
N GLY A 800 -13.73 -10.26 30.16
CA GLY A 800 -14.00 -11.34 31.08
C GLY A 800 -12.73 -12.07 31.53
N ARG A 801 -11.80 -12.35 30.61
CA ARG A 801 -10.52 -13.00 30.93
C ARG A 801 -9.60 -12.13 31.77
N LEU A 802 -9.53 -10.83 31.47
CA LEU A 802 -8.80 -9.88 32.31
C LEU A 802 -9.33 -9.89 33.76
N HIS A 803 -10.65 -9.81 33.94
CA HIS A 803 -11.27 -9.81 35.25
C HIS A 803 -11.08 -11.16 35.96
N TRP A 804 -11.08 -12.28 35.22
CA TRP A 804 -10.74 -13.60 35.74
C TRP A 804 -9.30 -13.64 36.29
N VAL A 805 -8.34 -13.08 35.53
CA VAL A 805 -6.94 -13.02 35.97
C VAL A 805 -6.78 -12.14 37.22
N ILE A 806 -7.44 -11.00 37.28
CA ILE A 806 -7.38 -10.13 38.46
C ILE A 806 -7.97 -10.85 39.69
N ALA A 807 -9.11 -11.53 39.53
CA ALA A 807 -9.71 -12.33 40.61
C ALA A 807 -8.78 -13.47 41.03
N PHE A 808 -8.17 -14.19 40.12
CA PHE A 808 -7.18 -15.22 40.39
C PHE A 808 -5.98 -14.71 41.18
N LEU A 809 -5.41 -13.56 40.75
CA LEU A 809 -4.26 -12.95 41.44
C LEU A 809 -4.60 -12.51 42.88
N LYS A 810 -5.76 -11.89 43.09
CA LYS A 810 -6.24 -11.46 44.40
C LYS A 810 -6.47 -12.65 45.35
N ALA A 811 -7.00 -13.76 44.84
CA ALA A 811 -7.24 -14.93 45.64
C ALA A 811 -5.96 -15.72 45.96
N THR A 812 -5.01 -15.73 45.03
CA THR A 812 -3.81 -16.59 45.15
C THR A 812 -2.63 -15.86 45.83
N TYR A 813 -2.54 -14.54 45.61
CA TYR A 813 -1.41 -13.73 46.07
C TYR A 813 -1.92 -12.52 46.87
N SER A 814 -1.59 -12.47 48.18
CA SER A 814 -1.84 -11.29 49.02
C SER A 814 -0.82 -10.20 48.67
N ASN A 815 -1.13 -9.31 47.71
CA ASN A 815 -0.22 -8.28 47.22
C ASN A 815 -0.87 -6.91 47.33
N GLU A 816 -0.31 -6.04 48.18
CA GLU A 816 -0.81 -4.69 48.46
C GLU A 816 -0.79 -3.78 47.22
N ASP A 817 0.17 -3.95 46.31
CA ASP A 817 0.28 -3.16 45.11
C ASP A 817 -0.83 -3.50 44.10
N ILE A 818 -1.19 -4.78 43.95
CA ILE A 818 -2.32 -5.25 43.15
C ILE A 818 -3.64 -4.71 43.74
N GLU A 819 -3.80 -4.77 45.06
CA GLU A 819 -4.98 -4.24 45.74
C GLU A 819 -5.14 -2.72 45.54
N ARG A 820 -4.04 -1.98 45.54
CA ARG A 820 -4.06 -0.53 45.33
C ARG A 820 -4.46 -0.14 43.90
N VAL A 821 -3.96 -0.88 42.88
CA VAL A 821 -4.22 -0.59 41.47
C VAL A 821 -5.59 -1.10 41.03
N PHE A 822 -6.05 -2.20 41.59
CA PHE A 822 -7.35 -2.82 41.34
C PHE A 822 -8.15 -2.93 42.65
N PRO A 823 -8.79 -1.83 43.12
CA PRO A 823 -9.36 -1.73 44.47
C PRO A 823 -10.65 -2.53 44.72
N GLU A 824 -11.34 -2.94 43.63
CA GLU A 824 -12.60 -3.68 43.74
C GLU A 824 -12.38 -5.06 44.41
N SER A 825 -13.43 -5.60 45.01
CA SER A 825 -13.37 -6.89 45.71
C SER A 825 -13.16 -8.06 44.73
N LEU A 826 -12.66 -9.19 45.24
CA LEU A 826 -12.58 -10.46 44.55
C LEU A 826 -13.95 -10.85 43.95
N ASP A 827 -15.02 -10.71 44.74
CA ASP A 827 -16.38 -11.04 44.32
C ASP A 827 -16.84 -10.17 43.12
N THR A 828 -16.47 -8.88 43.14
CA THR A 828 -16.81 -7.97 42.04
C THR A 828 -16.16 -8.39 40.72
N TYR A 829 -14.83 -8.59 40.72
CA TYR A 829 -14.11 -9.07 39.55
C TYR A 829 -14.58 -10.44 39.10
N GLY A 830 -14.79 -11.36 40.02
CA GLY A 830 -15.30 -12.70 39.77
C GLY A 830 -16.69 -12.69 39.13
N THR A 831 -17.61 -11.87 39.65
CA THR A 831 -18.96 -11.73 39.06
C THR A 831 -18.92 -11.19 37.64
N ILE A 832 -18.12 -10.16 37.38
CA ILE A 832 -17.94 -9.61 36.03
C ILE A 832 -17.37 -10.67 35.08
N ALA A 833 -16.33 -11.39 35.51
CA ALA A 833 -15.73 -12.46 34.73
C ALA A 833 -16.77 -13.54 34.37
N LEU A 834 -17.56 -14.05 35.33
CA LEU A 834 -18.61 -15.06 35.09
C LEU A 834 -19.69 -14.58 34.13
N GLN A 835 -20.03 -13.27 34.17
CA GLN A 835 -21.00 -12.68 33.26
C GLN A 835 -20.49 -12.59 31.81
N GLN A 836 -19.19 -12.39 31.63
CA GLN A 836 -18.57 -12.16 30.33
C GLN A 836 -18.02 -13.44 29.68
N LEU A 837 -17.55 -14.41 30.48
CA LEU A 837 -17.02 -15.68 30.00
C LEU A 837 -18.17 -16.64 29.64
N LYS A 838 -18.71 -16.48 28.42
CA LYS A 838 -19.81 -17.31 27.90
C LYS A 838 -19.40 -18.20 26.74
N GLY A 839 -18.09 -18.22 26.42
CA GLY A 839 -17.55 -19.03 25.33
C GLY A 839 -17.58 -20.52 25.68
N TYR A 840 -17.74 -21.37 24.66
CA TYR A 840 -17.75 -22.82 24.81
C TYR A 840 -16.43 -23.35 25.40
N GLY A 841 -15.28 -22.73 25.04
CA GLY A 841 -13.96 -23.07 25.57
C GLY A 841 -13.64 -22.52 26.96
N ASP A 842 -14.51 -21.67 27.56
CA ASP A 842 -14.25 -20.99 28.85
C ASP A 842 -14.76 -21.81 30.07
N VAL A 843 -15.15 -23.08 29.88
CA VAL A 843 -15.75 -23.91 30.93
C VAL A 843 -14.80 -24.11 32.12
N TRP A 844 -13.51 -24.33 31.86
CA TRP A 844 -12.53 -24.53 32.92
C TRP A 844 -12.36 -23.27 33.77
N GLU A 845 -12.22 -22.10 33.17
CA GLU A 845 -12.07 -20.80 33.86
C GLU A 845 -13.28 -20.50 34.73
N ARG A 846 -14.49 -20.75 34.20
CA ARG A 846 -15.73 -20.55 34.96
C ARG A 846 -15.81 -21.48 36.16
N THR A 847 -15.59 -22.80 35.97
CA THR A 847 -15.64 -23.78 37.05
C THR A 847 -14.63 -23.47 38.12
N TYR A 848 -13.40 -23.14 37.73
CA TYR A 848 -12.34 -22.74 38.66
C TYR A 848 -12.73 -21.49 39.47
N LEU A 849 -13.28 -20.47 38.80
CA LEU A 849 -13.68 -19.23 39.46
C LEU A 849 -14.89 -19.45 40.41
N GLU A 850 -15.86 -20.26 40.02
CA GLU A 850 -17.00 -20.66 40.89
C GLU A 850 -16.52 -21.35 42.17
N GLN A 851 -15.55 -22.22 42.09
CA GLN A 851 -14.91 -22.84 43.23
C GLN A 851 -14.18 -21.83 44.13
N LEU A 852 -13.46 -20.90 43.49
CA LEU A 852 -12.69 -19.86 44.17
C LEU A 852 -13.56 -18.87 44.93
N LEU A 853 -14.73 -18.51 44.40
CA LEU A 853 -15.69 -17.62 45.06
C LEU A 853 -16.51 -18.31 46.17
N GLN A 854 -16.54 -19.65 46.21
CA GLN A 854 -17.18 -20.43 47.27
C GLN A 854 -16.24 -20.74 48.44
N ALA A 855 -14.91 -20.68 48.21
CA ALA A 855 -13.86 -20.91 49.21
C ALA A 855 -13.59 -19.63 50.03
#